data_cd3f589c679aabe5717345c541470ff0
#
_entry.id   cd3f589c679aabe5717345c541470ff0
#
_cell.length_a   1.000
_cell.length_b   1.000
_cell.length_c   1.000
_cell.angle_alpha   90.00
_cell.angle_beta   90.00
_cell.angle_gamma   90.00
#
_symmetry.space_group_name_H-M   'P 1'
#
loop_
_entity.id
_entity.type
_entity.pdbx_description
1 polymer ?
#
loop_
_entity_poly.entity_id
_entity_poly.type
_entity_poly.pdbx_seq_one_letter_code
_entity_poly.pdbx_strand_id
1 'polypeptide(L)'
;MSDYKNTLNLPKTEFPMKGNLPNKEPLIQEKWEKENLYSQLLDSNKDREKYILHDGPPYANGDIHIGHAVNKILKDVIVRSKILSGYNVPFVPGWDCHGLPIEIEVEKKIKKGEELSDKDFRKLCREYALKQVERQKKDFKRLGVLGDWENPYLTSNKKFEASTLKALEKIYNNGHLQKGFKPVHWCVKIQSALAEAEVEYQEKESIAIDVKFEVTLLDEVKRIFAINDMDKKVFVVIWTTTPWTLPSNKSIAVKSDLNYILISNNKEIYIIAESLFEKFQERTNLELSILARCSGENLINLEANHPFLDNKINIISSDHVTDDSGTGCVHIAPAHGIEDFELGKKHNLEVVNPIQSDGIFSGLPEELNGTHVYKLDEQIINILTREDKLLSSNKFKHSYPHCWRTKTPLIYRATPQWFISMKKNNLIDKTLEKIPEVEWLPAWGEARIEGMISQRPDWCISRQRKWGVPITLLINKKTGEPHSNSSIIFSRVCKLVEEYGIEKWFEIDIGDLIDNPDDYEKVQDTLDVWFDSGSSHAAVLETSANLRFPADLYLEGSDQHRGWFQSSLLTSIAVNDSVPYKAAMTHGFTVDGRGNKMSKSKGNVIAPQKIINRLGSDILRLWVASTDSSSEMTVSEEILNRTSDKYRKIRNTIRFLLSNIDDYDPETFSIKDTSIELDKWIVLKAINLQKEILDHYNKFNFHIISQLIHGFCVNELGSFYLDVIKDRQYTCKKDSTERKSAQNSMYVILQMLLSWIAPICPHTAEEAWSHVPKSSQKSIFFNKWLIINDSEIPQTKINLENWEKILEIKKHVSKELENKREKNIIGSSLDAEVKILCSDNLYNLLSEYGDELKFIFITSKVILERENNLKDGQIYEINGENLK
;
A
#
# COMPACT_ATOMS: atom_id res chain seq x y z
N MET A 1 17.83 -41.42 -54.47
CA MET A 1 18.28 -40.62 -53.34
C MET A 1 17.76 -41.27 -52.09
N SER A 2 18.59 -41.72 -51.19
CA SER A 2 18.21 -42.25 -49.89
C SER A 2 17.47 -41.11 -49.10
N ASP A 3 16.27 -41.41 -48.63
CA ASP A 3 15.47 -40.45 -47.82
C ASP A 3 16.06 -40.35 -46.42
N TYR A 4 16.99 -39.39 -46.20
CA TYR A 4 17.62 -39.12 -44.89
C TYR A 4 16.68 -38.50 -43.88
N LYS A 5 15.42 -38.26 -44.23
CA LYS A 5 14.44 -37.59 -43.35
C LYS A 5 14.23 -38.34 -42.03
N ASN A 6 14.30 -39.69 -42.08
CA ASN A 6 14.16 -40.56 -40.91
C ASN A 6 15.42 -40.62 -40.01
N THR A 7 16.54 -40.05 -40.44
CA THR A 7 17.79 -40.00 -39.64
C THR A 7 17.93 -38.71 -38.83
N LEU A 8 17.03 -37.72 -39.05
CA LEU A 8 17.03 -36.45 -38.31
C LEU A 8 16.30 -36.57 -36.98
N ASN A 9 16.88 -36.03 -35.93
CA ASN A 9 16.24 -35.90 -34.62
C ASN A 9 15.45 -34.59 -34.58
N LEU A 10 14.27 -34.60 -35.19
CA LEU A 10 13.43 -33.37 -35.22
C LEU A 10 12.82 -33.10 -33.86
N PRO A 11 12.75 -31.79 -33.45
CA PRO A 11 12.16 -31.41 -32.16
C PRO A 11 10.72 -31.86 -32.02
N LYS A 12 10.35 -32.44 -30.85
CA LYS A 12 8.99 -32.91 -30.57
C LYS A 12 8.55 -32.44 -29.20
N THR A 13 7.36 -31.88 -29.10
CA THR A 13 6.72 -31.60 -27.82
C THR A 13 5.23 -31.35 -28.00
N GLU A 14 4.44 -31.80 -27.06
CA GLU A 14 3.02 -31.46 -26.98
C GLU A 14 2.79 -30.07 -26.30
N PHE A 15 3.83 -29.47 -25.73
CA PHE A 15 3.74 -28.12 -25.18
C PHE A 15 3.45 -27.12 -26.32
N PRO A 16 2.29 -26.45 -26.32
CA PRO A 16 1.84 -25.69 -27.47
C PRO A 16 2.58 -24.37 -27.61
N MET A 17 2.79 -23.90 -28.83
CA MET A 17 3.43 -22.65 -29.16
C MET A 17 2.67 -21.44 -28.58
N LYS A 18 1.34 -21.42 -28.75
CA LYS A 18 0.46 -20.36 -28.22
C LYS A 18 0.05 -20.69 -26.79
N GLY A 19 0.26 -19.74 -25.88
CA GLY A 19 -0.13 -19.89 -24.46
C GLY A 19 -1.62 -20.09 -24.25
N ASN A 20 -2.47 -19.37 -25.02
CA ASN A 20 -3.94 -19.38 -24.87
C ASN A 20 -4.37 -19.26 -23.40
N LEU A 21 -3.69 -18.39 -22.65
CA LEU A 21 -3.78 -18.24 -21.20
C LEU A 21 -5.21 -18.05 -20.69
N PRO A 22 -6.04 -17.17 -21.31
CA PRO A 22 -7.41 -16.96 -20.81
C PRO A 22 -8.24 -18.24 -20.69
N ASN A 23 -7.99 -19.23 -21.57
CA ASN A 23 -8.73 -20.50 -21.59
C ASN A 23 -8.02 -21.61 -20.81
N LYS A 24 -6.69 -21.61 -20.73
CA LYS A 24 -5.92 -22.68 -20.07
C LYS A 24 -5.77 -22.47 -18.57
N GLU A 25 -5.56 -21.24 -18.14
CA GLU A 25 -5.38 -20.93 -16.73
C GLU A 25 -6.54 -21.44 -15.86
N PRO A 26 -7.84 -21.25 -16.22
CA PRO A 26 -8.94 -21.80 -15.44
C PRO A 26 -8.87 -23.33 -15.28
N LEU A 27 -8.44 -24.06 -16.30
CA LEU A 27 -8.32 -25.53 -16.25
C LEU A 27 -7.20 -25.95 -15.28
N ILE A 28 -6.09 -25.22 -15.26
CA ILE A 28 -5.00 -25.46 -14.34
C ILE A 28 -5.44 -25.16 -12.90
N GLN A 29 -6.16 -24.04 -12.68
CA GLN A 29 -6.72 -23.67 -11.38
C GLN A 29 -7.72 -24.72 -10.89
N GLU A 30 -8.61 -25.20 -11.73
CA GLU A 30 -9.53 -26.29 -11.42
C GLU A 30 -8.81 -27.58 -11.03
N LYS A 31 -7.68 -27.92 -11.70
CA LYS A 31 -6.82 -29.04 -11.31
C LYS A 31 -6.24 -28.82 -9.91
N TRP A 32 -5.68 -27.64 -9.64
CA TRP A 32 -5.13 -27.30 -8.31
C TRP A 32 -6.17 -27.42 -7.19
N GLU A 33 -7.41 -26.98 -7.46
CA GLU A 33 -8.51 -27.10 -6.49
C GLU A 33 -8.91 -28.56 -6.26
N LYS A 34 -9.12 -29.34 -7.33
CA LYS A 34 -9.49 -30.76 -7.24
C LYS A 34 -8.42 -31.59 -6.50
N GLU A 35 -7.16 -31.26 -6.70
CA GLU A 35 -6.04 -31.95 -6.07
C GLU A 35 -5.72 -31.36 -4.68
N ASN A 36 -6.41 -30.32 -4.22
CA ASN A 36 -6.10 -29.60 -2.97
C ASN A 36 -4.61 -29.23 -2.88
N LEU A 37 -4.04 -28.70 -3.96
CA LEU A 37 -2.61 -28.42 -4.08
C LEU A 37 -2.05 -27.65 -2.88
N TYR A 38 -2.74 -26.57 -2.46
CA TYR A 38 -2.25 -25.73 -1.37
C TYR A 38 -2.15 -26.48 -0.04
N SER A 39 -3.18 -27.25 0.34
CA SER A 39 -3.16 -28.08 1.55
C SER A 39 -2.02 -29.10 1.49
N GLN A 40 -1.84 -29.80 0.35
CA GLN A 40 -0.74 -30.75 0.17
C GLN A 40 0.64 -30.10 0.30
N LEU A 41 0.81 -28.85 -0.18
CA LEU A 41 2.06 -28.11 -0.03
C LEU A 41 2.34 -27.78 1.44
N LEU A 42 1.32 -27.35 2.20
CA LEU A 42 1.47 -27.13 3.65
C LEU A 42 1.83 -28.43 4.39
N ASP A 43 1.15 -29.52 4.08
CA ASP A 43 1.40 -30.84 4.69
C ASP A 43 2.82 -31.35 4.38
N SER A 44 3.29 -31.19 3.14
CA SER A 44 4.64 -31.58 2.75
C SER A 44 5.74 -30.75 3.41
N ASN A 45 5.42 -29.55 3.86
CA ASN A 45 6.32 -28.59 4.51
C ASN A 45 6.05 -28.42 6.01
N LYS A 46 5.17 -29.24 6.64
CA LYS A 46 4.69 -29.05 8.02
C LYS A 46 5.79 -28.93 9.08
N ASP A 47 6.88 -29.68 8.90
CA ASP A 47 8.01 -29.75 9.84
C ASP A 47 9.11 -28.72 9.53
N ARG A 48 8.87 -27.82 8.56
CA ARG A 48 9.81 -26.78 8.15
C ARG A 48 9.55 -25.48 8.90
N GLU A 49 10.53 -24.59 8.87
CA GLU A 49 10.38 -23.24 9.39
C GLU A 49 9.19 -22.53 8.72
N LYS A 50 8.36 -21.87 9.54
CA LYS A 50 7.23 -21.10 9.06
C LYS A 50 7.69 -19.72 8.58
N TYR A 51 7.19 -19.29 7.44
CA TYR A 51 7.24 -17.91 7.00
C TYR A 51 5.81 -17.34 6.95
N ILE A 52 5.54 -16.37 7.81
CA ILE A 52 4.20 -15.80 7.97
C ILE A 52 4.09 -14.47 7.25
N LEU A 53 3.41 -14.48 6.12
CA LEU A 53 2.93 -13.27 5.46
C LEU A 53 1.48 -13.07 5.89
N HIS A 54 1.22 -12.05 6.72
CA HIS A 54 -0.13 -11.75 7.16
C HIS A 54 -0.84 -10.87 6.12
N ASP A 55 -2.07 -11.22 5.78
CA ASP A 55 -2.84 -10.51 4.77
C ASP A 55 -3.59 -9.33 5.39
N GLY A 56 -3.35 -8.11 4.89
CA GLY A 56 -4.22 -6.98 5.20
C GLY A 56 -5.59 -7.18 4.55
N PRO A 57 -6.68 -7.04 5.31
CA PRO A 57 -8.00 -7.39 4.82
C PRO A 57 -8.54 -6.34 3.84
N PRO A 58 -8.73 -6.65 2.56
CA PRO A 58 -9.44 -5.76 1.66
C PRO A 58 -10.88 -5.59 2.13
N TYR A 59 -11.45 -4.43 1.81
CA TYR A 59 -12.82 -4.13 2.20
C TYR A 59 -13.82 -4.97 1.39
N ALA A 60 -14.78 -5.61 2.06
CA ALA A 60 -15.82 -6.45 1.45
C ALA A 60 -16.89 -5.61 0.73
N ASN A 61 -16.50 -4.79 -0.25
CA ASN A 61 -17.41 -3.90 -0.97
C ASN A 61 -16.97 -3.65 -2.41
N GLY A 62 -17.76 -4.12 -3.37
CA GLY A 62 -17.58 -3.92 -4.80
C GLY A 62 -16.54 -4.83 -5.45
N ASP A 63 -16.23 -4.53 -6.72
CA ASP A 63 -15.27 -5.29 -7.52
C ASP A 63 -13.83 -4.96 -7.12
N ILE A 64 -12.94 -5.93 -7.31
CA ILE A 64 -11.51 -5.68 -7.19
C ILE A 64 -11.05 -4.72 -8.30
N HIS A 65 -10.09 -3.88 -7.98
CA HIS A 65 -9.41 -2.99 -8.93
C HIS A 65 -7.95 -3.40 -9.13
N ILE A 66 -7.26 -2.75 -10.06
CA ILE A 66 -5.89 -3.10 -10.42
C ILE A 66 -4.92 -3.05 -9.21
N GLY A 67 -5.11 -2.13 -8.27
CA GLY A 67 -4.32 -2.06 -7.04
C GLY A 67 -4.49 -3.30 -6.16
N HIS A 68 -5.71 -3.83 -6.01
CA HIS A 68 -5.93 -5.12 -5.33
C HIS A 68 -5.20 -6.26 -6.04
N ALA A 69 -5.22 -6.27 -7.38
CA ALA A 69 -4.52 -7.29 -8.16
C ALA A 69 -3.00 -7.22 -7.95
N VAL A 70 -2.41 -6.00 -7.98
CA VAL A 70 -0.98 -5.79 -7.68
C VAL A 70 -0.64 -6.33 -6.30
N ASN A 71 -1.37 -5.92 -5.27
CA ASN A 71 -1.15 -6.34 -3.89
C ASN A 71 -1.17 -7.86 -3.73
N LYS A 72 -2.23 -8.53 -4.20
CA LYS A 72 -2.37 -9.99 -4.07
C LYS A 72 -1.36 -10.76 -4.94
N ILE A 73 -0.98 -10.24 -6.11
CA ILE A 73 0.06 -10.85 -6.95
C ILE A 73 1.43 -10.77 -6.28
N LEU A 74 1.81 -9.61 -5.72
CA LEU A 74 3.07 -9.46 -4.99
C LEU A 74 3.15 -10.42 -3.81
N LYS A 75 2.08 -10.51 -3.02
CA LYS A 75 1.98 -11.48 -1.91
C LYS A 75 2.15 -12.91 -2.40
N ASP A 76 1.48 -13.31 -3.48
CA ASP A 76 1.57 -14.67 -4.02
C ASP A 76 2.94 -14.98 -4.60
N VAL A 77 3.62 -14.02 -5.24
CA VAL A 77 5.02 -14.18 -5.69
C VAL A 77 5.93 -14.49 -4.49
N ILE A 78 5.74 -13.79 -3.36
CA ILE A 78 6.48 -14.04 -2.13
C ILE A 78 6.15 -15.42 -1.56
N VAL A 79 4.86 -15.74 -1.40
CA VAL A 79 4.41 -17.05 -0.90
C VAL A 79 5.05 -18.19 -1.70
N ARG A 80 4.95 -18.16 -3.02
CA ARG A 80 5.50 -19.19 -3.90
C ARG A 80 7.03 -19.25 -3.85
N SER A 81 7.71 -18.11 -3.83
CA SER A 81 9.18 -18.07 -3.73
C SER A 81 9.67 -18.65 -2.40
N LYS A 82 8.99 -18.38 -1.28
CA LYS A 82 9.31 -18.94 0.04
C LYS A 82 8.99 -20.42 0.12
N ILE A 83 7.92 -20.93 -0.53
CA ILE A 83 7.66 -22.37 -0.68
C ILE A 83 8.82 -23.05 -1.41
N LEU A 84 9.27 -22.51 -2.55
CA LEU A 84 10.42 -23.05 -3.30
C LEU A 84 11.73 -22.92 -2.51
N SER A 85 11.85 -21.94 -1.62
CA SER A 85 12.98 -21.83 -0.68
C SER A 85 12.91 -22.84 0.48
N GLY A 86 11.82 -23.60 0.58
CA GLY A 86 11.67 -24.68 1.54
C GLY A 86 11.01 -24.29 2.85
N TYR A 87 10.36 -23.14 2.93
CA TYR A 87 9.55 -22.75 4.09
C TYR A 87 8.17 -23.40 4.07
N ASN A 88 7.56 -23.52 5.25
CA ASN A 88 6.13 -23.71 5.41
C ASN A 88 5.47 -22.32 5.40
N VAL A 89 4.59 -22.05 4.42
CA VAL A 89 4.03 -20.71 4.21
C VAL A 89 2.50 -20.74 4.31
N PRO A 90 1.94 -20.77 5.53
CA PRO A 90 0.50 -20.66 5.71
C PRO A 90 0.03 -19.22 5.44
N PHE A 91 -0.69 -19.01 4.34
CA PHE A 91 -1.27 -17.74 3.95
C PHE A 91 -2.79 -17.79 4.09
N VAL A 92 -3.33 -17.02 5.02
CA VAL A 92 -4.77 -16.93 5.30
C VAL A 92 -5.29 -15.61 4.77
N PRO A 93 -6.07 -15.61 3.67
CA PRO A 93 -6.69 -14.40 3.15
C PRO A 93 -7.70 -13.80 4.12
N GLY A 94 -7.84 -12.48 4.13
CA GLY A 94 -8.76 -11.80 5.03
C GLY A 94 -9.69 -10.81 4.34
N TRP A 95 -10.79 -10.42 5.02
CA TRP A 95 -11.69 -9.35 4.59
C TRP A 95 -12.19 -8.52 5.74
N ASP A 96 -12.23 -7.20 5.50
CA ASP A 96 -12.92 -6.24 6.36
C ASP A 96 -14.39 -6.17 5.99
N CYS A 97 -15.26 -6.52 6.96
CA CYS A 97 -16.67 -6.77 6.72
C CYS A 97 -17.62 -5.80 7.47
N HIS A 98 -17.09 -4.81 8.21
CA HIS A 98 -17.89 -3.87 9.00
C HIS A 98 -17.84 -2.44 8.43
N GLY A 99 -18.66 -1.56 8.97
CA GLY A 99 -18.58 -0.12 8.82
C GLY A 99 -19.39 0.49 7.68
N LEU A 100 -19.23 1.79 7.57
CA LEU A 100 -20.01 2.72 6.76
C LEU A 100 -20.18 2.33 5.27
N PRO A 101 -19.14 1.87 4.54
CA PRO A 101 -19.32 1.59 3.12
C PRO A 101 -20.31 0.48 2.82
N ILE A 102 -20.47 -0.49 3.74
CA ILE A 102 -21.45 -1.58 3.62
C ILE A 102 -22.84 -1.05 3.97
N GLU A 103 -22.96 -0.28 5.05
CA GLU A 103 -24.24 0.32 5.44
C GLU A 103 -24.86 1.17 4.32
N ILE A 104 -24.07 2.06 3.70
CA ILE A 104 -24.54 2.89 2.59
C ILE A 104 -25.08 2.05 1.43
N GLU A 105 -24.45 0.94 1.10
CA GLU A 105 -24.90 0.08 -0.01
C GLU A 105 -26.16 -0.71 0.36
N VAL A 106 -26.34 -1.03 1.64
CA VAL A 106 -27.57 -1.64 2.15
C VAL A 106 -28.71 -0.61 2.21
N GLU A 107 -28.46 0.59 2.76
CA GLU A 107 -29.41 1.69 2.81
C GLU A 107 -29.99 2.04 1.43
N LYS A 108 -29.16 2.04 0.38
CA LYS A 108 -29.62 2.27 -1.00
C LYS A 108 -30.62 1.23 -1.50
N LYS A 109 -30.66 0.04 -0.91
CA LYS A 109 -31.54 -1.07 -1.31
C LYS A 109 -32.83 -1.09 -0.52
N ILE A 110 -32.88 -0.43 0.63
CA ILE A 110 -34.07 -0.30 1.44
C ILE A 110 -35.05 0.65 0.73
N LYS A 111 -36.32 0.23 0.62
CA LYS A 111 -37.33 1.05 -0.03
C LYS A 111 -37.62 2.29 0.83
N LYS A 112 -37.86 3.42 0.19
CA LYS A 112 -38.17 4.68 0.87
C LYS A 112 -39.46 4.52 1.70
N GLY A 113 -39.37 4.70 3.03
CA GLY A 113 -40.49 4.54 3.96
C GLY A 113 -40.58 3.15 4.61
N GLU A 114 -39.64 2.23 4.33
CA GLU A 114 -39.54 0.94 5.02
C GLU A 114 -38.67 1.13 6.28
N GLU A 115 -39.23 0.92 7.46
CA GLU A 115 -38.52 0.92 8.74
C GLU A 115 -38.03 -0.49 9.04
N LEU A 116 -36.73 -0.68 9.16
CA LEU A 116 -36.14 -1.94 9.59
C LEU A 116 -35.67 -1.87 11.03
N SER A 117 -35.81 -2.96 11.77
CA SER A 117 -35.20 -3.10 13.09
C SER A 117 -33.65 -3.05 12.92
N ASP A 118 -32.93 -2.57 13.93
CA ASP A 118 -31.49 -2.55 13.91
C ASP A 118 -30.90 -3.96 13.71
N LYS A 119 -31.53 -4.97 14.26
CA LYS A 119 -31.15 -6.38 14.06
C LYS A 119 -31.28 -6.82 12.60
N ASP A 120 -32.39 -6.50 11.93
CA ASP A 120 -32.61 -6.86 10.53
C ASP A 120 -31.64 -6.07 9.63
N PHE A 121 -31.39 -4.80 9.96
CA PHE A 121 -30.39 -3.99 9.25
C PHE A 121 -28.98 -4.60 9.34
N ARG A 122 -28.51 -4.99 10.55
CA ARG A 122 -27.23 -5.66 10.72
C ARG A 122 -27.16 -6.99 9.98
N LYS A 123 -28.25 -7.76 9.97
CA LYS A 123 -28.33 -9.01 9.20
C LYS A 123 -28.12 -8.75 7.70
N LEU A 124 -28.79 -7.74 7.13
CA LEU A 124 -28.64 -7.37 5.73
C LEU A 124 -27.20 -6.90 5.41
N CYS A 125 -26.56 -6.17 6.32
CA CYS A 125 -25.16 -5.75 6.17
C CYS A 125 -24.21 -6.97 6.13
N ARG A 126 -24.41 -7.93 7.03
CA ARG A 126 -23.64 -9.19 7.06
C ARG A 126 -23.84 -10.00 5.77
N GLU A 127 -25.06 -10.17 5.32
CA GLU A 127 -25.37 -10.89 4.07
C GLU A 127 -24.74 -10.19 2.85
N TYR A 128 -24.79 -8.86 2.82
CA TYR A 128 -24.15 -8.08 1.77
C TYR A 128 -22.63 -8.29 1.75
N ALA A 129 -21.98 -8.16 2.92
CA ALA A 129 -20.52 -8.33 3.04
C ALA A 129 -20.10 -9.73 2.58
N LEU A 130 -20.76 -10.79 3.06
CA LEU A 130 -20.46 -12.17 2.66
C LEU A 130 -20.59 -12.38 1.13
N LYS A 131 -21.59 -11.78 0.50
CA LYS A 131 -21.75 -11.82 -0.95
C LYS A 131 -20.57 -11.13 -1.68
N GLN A 132 -20.07 -10.01 -1.15
CA GLN A 132 -18.91 -9.35 -1.74
C GLN A 132 -17.63 -10.15 -1.52
N VAL A 133 -17.46 -10.77 -0.35
CA VAL A 133 -16.34 -11.69 -0.07
C VAL A 133 -16.27 -12.79 -1.12
N GLU A 134 -17.38 -13.51 -1.36
CA GLU A 134 -17.41 -14.59 -2.36
C GLU A 134 -17.09 -14.10 -3.79
N ARG A 135 -17.54 -12.90 -4.14
CA ARG A 135 -17.24 -12.28 -5.42
C ARG A 135 -15.75 -11.96 -5.56
N GLN A 136 -15.15 -11.31 -4.58
CA GLN A 136 -13.74 -10.94 -4.59
C GLN A 136 -12.83 -12.17 -4.46
N LYS A 137 -13.21 -13.18 -3.64
CA LYS A 137 -12.53 -14.48 -3.53
C LYS A 137 -12.38 -15.14 -4.91
N LYS A 138 -13.47 -15.19 -5.71
CA LYS A 138 -13.42 -15.71 -7.06
C LYS A 138 -12.43 -14.96 -7.94
N ASP A 139 -12.42 -13.63 -7.86
CA ASP A 139 -11.50 -12.81 -8.64
C ASP A 139 -10.03 -13.01 -8.22
N PHE A 140 -9.76 -13.10 -6.92
CA PHE A 140 -8.40 -13.37 -6.42
C PHE A 140 -7.90 -14.78 -6.78
N LYS A 141 -8.77 -15.79 -6.69
CA LYS A 141 -8.44 -17.15 -7.18
C LYS A 141 -8.13 -17.11 -8.66
N ARG A 142 -8.88 -16.33 -9.47
CA ARG A 142 -8.62 -16.19 -10.92
C ARG A 142 -7.28 -15.52 -11.24
N LEU A 143 -6.70 -14.72 -10.32
CA LEU A 143 -5.31 -14.23 -10.44
C LEU A 143 -4.26 -15.32 -10.22
N GLY A 144 -4.65 -16.50 -9.79
CA GLY A 144 -3.76 -17.64 -9.47
C GLY A 144 -3.14 -17.55 -8.08
N VAL A 145 -3.72 -16.78 -7.16
CA VAL A 145 -3.21 -16.62 -5.80
C VAL A 145 -3.43 -17.88 -4.96
N LEU A 146 -2.36 -18.41 -4.35
CA LEU A 146 -2.41 -19.50 -3.39
C LEU A 146 -2.82 -18.98 -2.00
N GLY A 147 -3.56 -19.78 -1.26
CA GLY A 147 -3.97 -19.46 0.11
C GLY A 147 -5.05 -20.40 0.63
N ASP A 148 -5.35 -20.29 1.93
CA ASP A 148 -6.47 -21.02 2.55
C ASP A 148 -7.79 -20.31 2.26
N TRP A 149 -8.28 -20.49 1.04
CA TRP A 149 -9.53 -19.88 0.57
C TRP A 149 -10.78 -20.48 1.21
N GLU A 150 -10.67 -21.64 1.82
CA GLU A 150 -11.80 -22.30 2.50
C GLU A 150 -11.99 -21.78 3.92
N ASN A 151 -10.91 -21.33 4.58
CA ASN A 151 -10.94 -20.80 5.93
C ASN A 151 -10.36 -19.37 6.00
N PRO A 152 -10.88 -18.41 5.21
CA PRO A 152 -10.43 -17.03 5.29
C PRO A 152 -10.81 -16.43 6.64
N TYR A 153 -10.08 -15.41 7.09
CA TYR A 153 -10.56 -14.63 8.22
C TYR A 153 -11.48 -13.50 7.77
N LEU A 154 -12.58 -13.32 8.45
CA LEU A 154 -13.56 -12.26 8.22
C LEU A 154 -13.72 -11.49 9.52
N THR A 155 -13.63 -10.16 9.48
CA THR A 155 -13.78 -9.35 10.70
C THR A 155 -15.18 -9.50 11.31
N SER A 156 -16.18 -9.91 10.52
CA SER A 156 -17.55 -10.24 10.97
C SER A 156 -17.76 -11.69 11.41
N ASN A 157 -16.69 -12.50 11.52
CA ASN A 157 -16.79 -13.84 12.11
C ASN A 157 -16.86 -13.72 13.63
N LYS A 158 -17.72 -14.49 14.29
CA LYS A 158 -17.94 -14.46 15.73
C LYS A 158 -16.65 -14.56 16.55
N LYS A 159 -15.72 -15.43 16.17
CA LYS A 159 -14.42 -15.59 16.84
C LYS A 159 -13.54 -14.34 16.64
N PHE A 160 -13.59 -13.72 15.46
CA PHE A 160 -12.86 -12.50 15.20
C PHE A 160 -13.47 -11.34 16.00
N GLU A 161 -14.79 -11.16 15.96
CA GLU A 161 -15.52 -10.17 16.76
C GLU A 161 -15.18 -10.29 18.25
N ALA A 162 -15.19 -11.51 18.81
CA ALA A 162 -14.80 -11.77 20.20
C ALA A 162 -13.31 -11.44 20.48
N SER A 163 -12.41 -11.73 19.55
CA SER A 163 -10.98 -11.41 19.70
C SER A 163 -10.72 -9.91 19.63
N THR A 164 -11.46 -9.18 18.79
CA THR A 164 -11.45 -7.71 18.76
C THR A 164 -11.87 -7.12 20.11
N LEU A 165 -12.93 -7.67 20.74
CA LEU A 165 -13.36 -7.27 22.08
C LEU A 165 -12.31 -7.63 23.15
N LYS A 166 -11.65 -8.79 23.05
CA LYS A 166 -10.54 -9.17 23.96
C LYS A 166 -9.36 -8.20 23.83
N ALA A 167 -9.04 -7.73 22.61
CA ALA A 167 -8.03 -6.70 22.41
C ALA A 167 -8.43 -5.37 23.06
N LEU A 168 -9.71 -4.95 22.90
CA LEU A 168 -10.24 -3.76 23.56
C LEU A 168 -10.21 -3.89 25.09
N GLU A 169 -10.56 -5.06 25.64
CA GLU A 169 -10.45 -5.36 27.06
C GLU A 169 -9.03 -5.15 27.58
N LYS A 170 -8.01 -5.70 26.88
CA LYS A 170 -6.60 -5.53 27.24
C LYS A 170 -6.19 -4.04 27.21
N ILE A 171 -6.58 -3.30 26.16
CA ILE A 171 -6.32 -1.86 26.03
C ILE A 171 -6.97 -1.09 27.19
N TYR A 172 -8.18 -1.44 27.57
CA TYR A 172 -8.86 -0.88 28.73
C TYR A 172 -8.10 -1.18 30.04
N ASN A 173 -7.73 -2.43 30.26
CA ASN A 173 -7.00 -2.85 31.47
C ASN A 173 -5.60 -2.24 31.56
N ASN A 174 -4.94 -2.04 30.41
CA ASN A 174 -3.66 -1.35 30.32
C ASN A 174 -3.80 0.20 30.46
N GLY A 175 -5.04 0.69 30.66
CA GLY A 175 -5.34 2.08 30.97
C GLY A 175 -5.22 3.06 29.80
N HIS A 176 -5.21 2.57 28.55
CA HIS A 176 -5.15 3.41 27.35
C HIS A 176 -6.53 3.90 26.90
N LEU A 177 -7.63 3.19 27.23
CA LEU A 177 -8.98 3.58 26.84
C LEU A 177 -9.52 4.65 27.79
N GLN A 178 -10.08 5.72 27.23
CA GLN A 178 -10.69 6.81 28.00
C GLN A 178 -11.92 7.38 27.28
N LYS A 179 -12.91 7.80 28.07
CA LYS A 179 -14.03 8.63 27.59
C LYS A 179 -13.58 10.09 27.60
N GLY A 180 -13.92 10.86 26.57
CA GLY A 180 -13.59 12.26 26.49
C GLY A 180 -14.68 13.07 25.81
N PHE A 181 -14.88 14.31 26.24
CA PHE A 181 -15.73 15.29 25.58
C PHE A 181 -14.81 16.34 24.95
N LYS A 182 -14.57 16.19 23.64
CA LYS A 182 -13.66 17.07 22.91
C LYS A 182 -14.04 17.13 21.42
N PRO A 183 -13.55 18.14 20.67
CA PRO A 183 -13.80 18.25 19.24
C PRO A 183 -13.24 17.05 18.49
N VAL A 184 -14.05 16.47 17.63
CA VAL A 184 -13.68 15.40 16.68
C VAL A 184 -14.13 15.80 15.29
N HIS A 185 -13.50 15.23 14.27
CA HIS A 185 -14.02 15.31 12.91
C HIS A 185 -15.40 14.67 12.85
N TRP A 186 -16.41 15.46 12.48
CA TRP A 186 -17.81 15.04 12.41
C TRP A 186 -18.33 15.16 10.99
N CYS A 187 -18.86 14.06 10.48
CA CYS A 187 -19.56 14.06 9.21
C CYS A 187 -21.07 14.20 9.43
N VAL A 188 -21.59 15.37 9.14
CA VAL A 188 -23.00 15.70 9.33
C VAL A 188 -23.93 14.77 8.52
N LYS A 189 -23.54 14.41 7.30
CA LYS A 189 -24.35 13.58 6.41
C LYS A 189 -24.58 12.17 6.94
N ILE A 190 -23.63 11.60 7.67
CA ILE A 190 -23.72 10.27 8.27
C ILE A 190 -23.90 10.32 9.78
N GLN A 191 -23.91 11.51 10.38
CA GLN A 191 -24.09 11.75 11.80
C GLN A 191 -23.15 10.92 12.70
N SER A 192 -21.86 10.92 12.36
CA SER A 192 -20.86 10.12 13.06
C SER A 192 -19.50 10.80 13.09
N ALA A 193 -18.74 10.51 14.17
CA ALA A 193 -17.34 10.84 14.27
C ALA A 193 -16.50 10.07 13.25
N LEU A 194 -15.36 10.65 12.85
CA LEU A 194 -14.38 10.07 11.97
C LEU A 194 -12.99 10.09 12.61
N ALA A 195 -12.18 9.07 12.33
CA ALA A 195 -10.77 9.08 12.64
C ALA A 195 -9.97 9.82 11.54
N GLU A 196 -8.71 10.18 11.84
CA GLU A 196 -7.84 10.89 10.90
C GLU A 196 -7.66 10.15 9.55
N ALA A 197 -7.61 8.81 9.58
CA ALA A 197 -7.50 7.97 8.39
C ALA A 197 -8.74 8.03 7.46
N GLU A 198 -9.85 8.57 7.95
CA GLU A 198 -11.12 8.72 7.22
C GLU A 198 -11.33 10.14 6.68
N VAL A 199 -10.33 11.02 6.84
CA VAL A 199 -10.36 12.42 6.39
C VAL A 199 -9.53 12.60 5.12
N GLU A 200 -10.11 13.23 4.12
CA GLU A 200 -9.42 13.66 2.90
C GLU A 200 -9.45 15.18 2.82
N TYR A 201 -8.36 15.79 2.38
CA TYR A 201 -8.30 17.22 2.17
C TYR A 201 -8.58 17.55 0.70
N GLN A 202 -9.49 18.50 0.47
CA GLN A 202 -9.86 18.98 -0.87
C GLN A 202 -9.87 20.50 -0.87
N GLU A 203 -9.62 21.11 -2.04
CA GLU A 203 -9.82 22.56 -2.20
C GLU A 203 -11.29 22.90 -2.03
N LYS A 204 -11.57 23.86 -1.16
CA LYS A 204 -12.90 24.43 -0.92
C LYS A 204 -12.82 25.95 -0.98
N GLU A 205 -13.80 26.58 -1.60
CA GLU A 205 -14.04 28.01 -1.54
C GLU A 205 -14.96 28.27 -0.34
N SER A 206 -14.46 28.97 0.67
CA SER A 206 -15.21 29.40 1.85
C SER A 206 -15.34 30.94 1.86
N ILE A 207 -16.24 31.46 2.69
CA ILE A 207 -16.34 32.89 2.91
C ILE A 207 -15.45 33.24 4.11
N ALA A 208 -14.45 34.08 3.89
CA ALA A 208 -13.62 34.62 4.94
C ALA A 208 -14.12 36.00 5.34
N ILE A 209 -14.22 36.28 6.64
CA ILE A 209 -14.75 37.52 7.18
C ILE A 209 -13.81 38.17 8.20
N ASP A 210 -13.79 39.50 8.22
CA ASP A 210 -13.19 40.33 9.28
C ASP A 210 -14.30 40.87 10.16
N VAL A 211 -14.22 40.59 11.50
CA VAL A 211 -15.28 40.88 12.48
C VAL A 211 -14.78 41.75 13.61
N LYS A 212 -15.56 42.78 13.94
CA LYS A 212 -15.28 43.75 15.03
C LYS A 212 -15.82 43.28 16.37
N PHE A 213 -14.96 43.22 17.38
CA PHE A 213 -15.30 42.99 18.77
C PHE A 213 -15.06 44.26 19.57
N GLU A 214 -16.10 44.89 20.06
CA GLU A 214 -16.03 46.19 20.73
C GLU A 214 -15.40 46.08 22.13
N VAL A 215 -14.30 46.81 22.38
CA VAL A 215 -13.63 46.83 23.68
C VAL A 215 -14.48 47.60 24.70
N THR A 216 -14.64 47.01 25.89
CA THR A 216 -15.54 47.55 26.91
C THR A 216 -14.90 48.67 27.75
N LEU A 217 -13.59 48.66 27.94
CA LEU A 217 -12.86 49.56 28.83
C LEU A 217 -11.88 50.46 28.06
N LEU A 218 -12.35 51.60 27.55
CA LEU A 218 -11.52 52.54 26.76
C LEU A 218 -10.32 53.11 27.56
N ASP A 219 -10.46 53.34 28.86
CA ASP A 219 -9.37 53.84 29.70
C ASP A 219 -8.22 52.81 29.83
N GLU A 220 -8.52 51.55 29.75
CA GLU A 220 -7.50 50.50 29.71
C GLU A 220 -6.73 50.49 28.40
N VAL A 221 -7.42 50.68 27.27
CA VAL A 221 -6.79 50.85 25.96
C VAL A 221 -5.89 52.11 25.93
N LYS A 222 -6.35 53.25 26.49
CA LYS A 222 -5.55 54.45 26.62
C LYS A 222 -4.23 54.20 27.36
N ARG A 223 -4.30 53.45 28.48
CA ARG A 223 -3.14 53.07 29.28
C ARG A 223 -2.19 52.14 28.51
N ILE A 224 -2.72 51.12 27.87
CA ILE A 224 -1.94 50.11 27.12
C ILE A 224 -1.17 50.77 25.96
N PHE A 225 -1.80 51.62 25.21
CA PHE A 225 -1.23 52.28 24.04
C PHE A 225 -0.61 53.65 24.33
N ALA A 226 -0.62 54.11 25.58
CA ALA A 226 -0.10 55.41 26.04
C ALA A 226 -0.68 56.60 25.26
N ILE A 227 -1.98 56.61 25.01
CA ILE A 227 -2.73 57.64 24.28
C ILE A 227 -3.66 58.37 25.28
N ASN A 228 -3.60 59.72 25.36
CA ASN A 228 -4.42 60.50 26.29
C ASN A 228 -5.79 60.93 25.74
N ASP A 229 -5.88 61.10 24.43
CA ASP A 229 -7.10 61.61 23.79
C ASP A 229 -7.65 60.60 22.79
N MET A 230 -8.80 59.97 23.14
CA MET A 230 -9.43 58.96 22.33
C MET A 230 -10.94 58.94 22.61
N ASP A 231 -11.73 59.43 21.65
CA ASP A 231 -13.19 59.58 21.78
C ASP A 231 -13.96 58.53 20.96
N LYS A 232 -13.24 57.76 20.12
CA LYS A 232 -13.85 56.78 19.22
C LYS A 232 -13.95 55.41 19.85
N LYS A 233 -14.91 54.60 19.39
CA LYS A 233 -15.02 53.17 19.74
C LYS A 233 -13.78 52.42 19.26
N VAL A 234 -13.32 51.47 20.08
CA VAL A 234 -12.17 50.63 19.79
C VAL A 234 -12.66 49.18 19.60
N PHE A 235 -12.14 48.54 18.60
CA PHE A 235 -12.49 47.15 18.27
C PHE A 235 -11.23 46.29 18.12
N VAL A 236 -11.25 45.10 18.69
CA VAL A 236 -10.33 44.03 18.27
C VAL A 236 -10.92 43.34 17.05
N VAL A 237 -10.13 43.21 16.00
CA VAL A 237 -10.61 42.60 14.75
C VAL A 237 -10.08 41.21 14.63
N ILE A 238 -10.97 40.23 14.46
CA ILE A 238 -10.61 38.85 14.14
C ILE A 238 -10.88 38.52 12.68
N TRP A 239 -10.20 37.51 12.15
CA TRP A 239 -10.43 36.98 10.82
C TRP A 239 -10.77 35.48 10.91
N THR A 240 -11.81 35.01 10.20
CA THR A 240 -12.21 33.62 10.18
C THR A 240 -12.74 33.19 8.82
N THR A 241 -12.48 31.91 8.45
CA THR A 241 -13.05 31.22 7.29
C THR A 241 -14.23 30.34 7.65
N THR A 242 -14.62 30.31 8.92
CA THR A 242 -15.73 29.52 9.48
C THR A 242 -16.67 30.38 10.29
N PRO A 243 -17.42 31.34 9.67
CA PRO A 243 -18.33 32.23 10.38
C PRO A 243 -19.31 31.50 11.31
N TRP A 244 -19.73 30.29 10.93
CA TRP A 244 -20.67 29.45 11.68
C TRP A 244 -20.19 29.08 13.10
N THR A 245 -18.89 29.26 13.41
CA THR A 245 -18.35 28.99 14.78
C THR A 245 -18.48 30.19 15.73
N LEU A 246 -18.79 31.39 15.22
CA LEU A 246 -18.90 32.60 16.06
C LEU A 246 -19.93 32.51 17.19
N PRO A 247 -21.09 31.84 17.05
CA PRO A 247 -22.02 31.65 18.18
C PRO A 247 -21.40 30.90 19.36
N SER A 248 -20.33 30.13 19.14
CA SER A 248 -19.60 29.37 20.16
C SER A 248 -18.33 30.07 20.66
N ASN A 249 -18.11 31.34 20.27
CA ASN A 249 -16.95 32.12 20.69
C ASN A 249 -16.93 32.30 22.21
N LYS A 250 -15.75 32.15 22.83
CA LYS A 250 -15.53 32.29 24.27
C LYS A 250 -14.36 33.21 24.62
N SER A 251 -13.47 33.48 23.64
CA SER A 251 -12.31 34.30 23.86
C SER A 251 -11.73 34.80 22.52
N ILE A 252 -10.78 35.74 22.58
CA ILE A 252 -9.87 36.10 21.49
C ILE A 252 -8.45 35.78 21.92
N ALA A 253 -7.68 35.08 21.11
CA ALA A 253 -6.27 34.80 21.36
C ALA A 253 -5.38 35.81 20.65
N VAL A 254 -4.33 36.22 21.33
CA VAL A 254 -3.21 37.01 20.80
C VAL A 254 -1.89 36.34 21.15
N LYS A 255 -0.82 36.66 20.46
CA LYS A 255 0.52 36.17 20.78
C LYS A 255 1.30 37.21 21.56
N SER A 256 1.82 36.84 22.72
CA SER A 256 2.42 37.74 23.68
C SER A 256 3.62 38.53 23.14
N ASP A 257 4.44 37.87 22.28
CA ASP A 257 5.67 38.42 21.71
C ASP A 257 5.49 39.16 20.38
N LEU A 258 4.27 39.20 19.82
CA LEU A 258 3.96 39.98 18.64
C LEU A 258 3.66 41.45 18.99
N ASN A 259 4.02 42.36 18.08
CA ASN A 259 3.61 43.76 18.15
C ASN A 259 2.20 43.93 17.58
N TYR A 260 1.37 44.65 18.30
CA TYR A 260 0.03 45.04 17.89
C TYR A 260 -0.04 46.58 17.73
N ILE A 261 -0.85 46.99 16.77
CA ILE A 261 -1.03 48.40 16.45
C ILE A 261 -2.47 48.83 16.68
N LEU A 262 -2.60 50.03 17.13
CA LEU A 262 -3.85 50.77 17.18
C LEU A 262 -3.94 51.59 15.89
N ILE A 263 -4.92 51.26 15.07
CA ILE A 263 -5.13 51.94 13.78
C ILE A 263 -6.49 52.62 13.74
N SER A 264 -6.59 53.72 13.05
CA SER A 264 -7.83 54.52 12.98
C SER A 264 -8.21 54.84 11.53
N ASN A 265 -9.49 54.81 11.31
CA ASN A 265 -10.14 55.54 10.21
C ASN A 265 -10.90 56.77 10.75
N ASN A 266 -11.67 57.48 9.92
CA ASN A 266 -12.41 58.65 10.33
C ASN A 266 -13.49 58.37 11.42
N LYS A 267 -13.93 57.10 11.60
CA LYS A 267 -15.07 56.73 12.47
C LYS A 267 -14.68 55.90 13.68
N GLU A 268 -13.77 54.94 13.52
CA GLU A 268 -13.49 53.88 14.48
C GLU A 268 -11.98 53.63 14.61
N ILE A 269 -11.62 52.88 15.64
CA ILE A 269 -10.25 52.45 15.92
C ILE A 269 -10.21 50.92 15.99
N TYR A 270 -9.15 50.30 15.43
CA TYR A 270 -8.99 48.85 15.40
C TYR A 270 -7.66 48.41 15.97
N ILE A 271 -7.64 47.24 16.57
CA ILE A 271 -6.44 46.55 17.08
C ILE A 271 -6.19 45.32 16.20
N ILE A 272 -5.00 45.24 15.59
CA ILE A 272 -4.50 44.12 14.82
C ILE A 272 -2.98 43.97 15.03
N ALA A 273 -2.40 42.85 14.61
CA ALA A 273 -0.94 42.67 14.58
C ALA A 273 -0.28 43.63 13.57
N GLU A 274 0.87 44.22 13.91
CA GLU A 274 1.57 45.19 13.07
C GLU A 274 2.01 44.57 11.71
N SER A 275 2.52 43.36 11.73
CA SER A 275 2.97 42.62 10.52
C SER A 275 1.87 42.38 9.48
N LEU A 276 0.61 42.46 9.88
CA LEU A 276 -0.56 42.20 9.00
C LEU A 276 -1.26 43.49 8.54
N PHE A 277 -0.73 44.67 8.86
CA PHE A 277 -1.37 45.96 8.57
C PHE A 277 -1.65 46.17 7.07
N GLU A 278 -0.66 45.98 6.21
CA GLU A 278 -0.81 46.16 4.76
C GLU A 278 -1.85 45.21 4.15
N LYS A 279 -1.77 43.93 4.52
CA LYS A 279 -2.74 42.90 4.06
C LYS A 279 -4.16 43.20 4.55
N PHE A 280 -4.29 43.69 5.76
CA PHE A 280 -5.58 44.07 6.33
C PHE A 280 -6.17 45.30 5.63
N GLN A 281 -5.38 46.34 5.36
CA GLN A 281 -5.80 47.55 4.65
C GLN A 281 -6.23 47.21 3.22
N GLU A 282 -5.47 46.42 2.52
CA GLU A 282 -5.82 45.95 1.16
C GLU A 282 -7.14 45.16 1.15
N ARG A 283 -7.29 44.21 2.10
CA ARG A 283 -8.47 43.32 2.16
C ARG A 283 -9.75 44.08 2.54
N THR A 284 -9.65 45.03 3.45
CA THR A 284 -10.81 45.82 3.91
C THR A 284 -11.11 47.04 3.06
N ASN A 285 -10.17 47.48 2.21
CA ASN A 285 -10.22 48.68 1.40
C ASN A 285 -10.49 49.97 2.23
N LEU A 286 -9.90 50.02 3.47
CA LEU A 286 -10.02 51.13 4.38
C LEU A 286 -8.75 52.02 4.33
N GLU A 287 -8.91 53.33 4.36
CA GLU A 287 -7.79 54.23 4.60
C GLU A 287 -7.54 54.31 6.12
N LEU A 288 -6.42 53.78 6.55
CA LEU A 288 -6.07 53.60 7.94
C LEU A 288 -4.73 54.31 8.30
N SER A 289 -4.67 54.89 9.47
CA SER A 289 -3.45 55.47 10.05
C SER A 289 -3.09 54.79 11.37
N ILE A 290 -1.83 54.55 11.58
CA ILE A 290 -1.31 53.98 12.84
C ILE A 290 -1.25 55.06 13.87
N LEU A 291 -1.92 54.87 15.01
CA LEU A 291 -1.94 55.77 16.14
C LEU A 291 -0.87 55.41 17.19
N ALA A 292 -0.74 54.13 17.54
CA ALA A 292 0.16 53.65 18.60
C ALA A 292 0.50 52.15 18.42
N ARG A 293 1.41 51.66 19.23
CA ARG A 293 1.90 50.28 19.27
C ARG A 293 1.94 49.75 20.69
N CYS A 294 1.73 48.46 20.85
CA CYS A 294 1.98 47.76 22.10
C CYS A 294 2.44 46.32 21.82
N SER A 295 2.98 45.66 22.82
CA SER A 295 3.20 44.22 22.82
C SER A 295 1.89 43.46 23.07
N GLY A 296 1.72 42.27 22.46
CA GLY A 296 0.56 41.44 22.70
C GLY A 296 0.35 41.03 24.15
N GLU A 297 1.44 40.95 24.93
CA GLU A 297 1.37 40.74 26.39
C GLU A 297 0.48 41.78 27.10
N ASN A 298 0.51 43.03 26.65
CA ASN A 298 -0.28 44.12 27.25
C ASN A 298 -1.77 44.03 26.93
N LEU A 299 -2.17 43.26 25.89
CA LEU A 299 -3.56 43.07 25.51
C LEU A 299 -4.25 41.96 26.31
N ILE A 300 -3.49 41.15 27.06
CA ILE A 300 -4.04 40.04 27.83
C ILE A 300 -4.95 40.59 28.93
N ASN A 301 -6.10 39.94 29.12
CA ASN A 301 -7.22 40.30 30.00
C ASN A 301 -8.01 41.55 29.58
N LEU A 302 -7.72 42.16 28.41
CA LEU A 302 -8.61 43.19 27.89
C LEU A 302 -9.97 42.53 27.54
N GLU A 303 -11.05 43.22 27.94
CA GLU A 303 -12.43 42.71 27.77
C GLU A 303 -13.10 43.32 26.52
N ALA A 304 -13.77 42.50 25.75
CA ALA A 304 -14.55 42.91 24.58
C ALA A 304 -15.97 42.32 24.62
N ASN A 305 -16.91 43.01 23.98
CA ASN A 305 -18.26 42.49 23.76
C ASN A 305 -18.30 41.55 22.57
N HIS A 306 -19.03 40.43 22.70
CA HIS A 306 -19.34 39.57 21.58
C HIS A 306 -20.13 40.36 20.52
N PRO A 307 -19.88 40.16 19.20
CA PRO A 307 -20.45 41.00 18.13
C PRO A 307 -21.97 40.99 18.01
N PHE A 308 -22.65 39.94 18.51
CA PHE A 308 -24.12 39.80 18.42
C PHE A 308 -24.75 39.00 19.60
N LEU A 309 -23.99 38.56 20.56
CA LEU A 309 -24.52 37.93 21.78
C LEU A 309 -24.29 38.87 22.97
N ASP A 310 -25.18 38.84 23.97
CA ASP A 310 -25.04 39.62 25.17
C ASP A 310 -24.09 38.92 26.19
N ASN A 311 -22.81 38.83 25.81
CA ASN A 311 -21.76 38.32 26.65
C ASN A 311 -20.44 39.01 26.37
N LYS A 312 -19.60 39.03 27.39
CA LYS A 312 -18.25 39.59 27.37
C LYS A 312 -17.25 38.46 27.23
N ILE A 313 -16.16 38.76 26.54
CA ILE A 313 -15.07 37.83 26.28
C ILE A 313 -13.75 38.47 26.65
N ASN A 314 -12.80 37.71 27.14
CA ASN A 314 -11.45 38.14 27.47
C ASN A 314 -10.46 37.82 26.36
N ILE A 315 -9.44 38.67 26.24
CA ILE A 315 -8.29 38.39 25.39
C ILE A 315 -7.29 37.54 26.20
N ILE A 316 -6.83 36.44 25.61
CA ILE A 316 -5.90 35.47 26.19
C ILE A 316 -4.66 35.31 25.33
N SER A 317 -3.56 34.81 25.93
CA SER A 317 -2.34 34.51 25.18
C SER A 317 -2.37 33.10 24.59
N SER A 318 -1.87 32.97 23.32
CA SER A 318 -1.63 31.68 22.74
C SER A 318 -0.50 31.66 21.72
N ASP A 319 0.31 30.58 21.75
CA ASP A 319 1.42 30.39 20.84
C ASP A 319 0.97 29.96 19.42
N HIS A 320 -0.26 29.50 19.24
CA HIS A 320 -0.79 29.10 17.91
C HIS A 320 -1.20 30.28 17.04
N VAL A 321 -1.24 31.51 17.59
CA VAL A 321 -1.49 32.70 16.80
C VAL A 321 -0.29 32.98 15.90
N THR A 322 -0.52 33.11 14.59
CA THR A 322 0.51 33.40 13.59
C THR A 322 0.38 34.85 13.05
N ASP A 323 1.43 35.34 12.44
CA ASP A 323 1.53 36.64 11.81
C ASP A 323 1.64 36.59 10.28
N ASP A 324 1.29 35.47 9.70
CA ASP A 324 1.33 35.23 8.24
C ASP A 324 -0.02 35.44 7.55
N SER A 325 -1.12 35.33 8.30
CA SER A 325 -2.48 35.47 7.78
C SER A 325 -3.46 36.05 8.80
N GLY A 326 -4.60 36.55 8.35
CA GLY A 326 -5.67 37.06 9.20
C GLY A 326 -5.39 38.48 9.75
N THR A 327 -5.54 38.65 11.04
CA THR A 327 -5.37 39.91 11.78
C THR A 327 -4.39 39.80 12.96
N GLY A 328 -3.85 38.60 13.26
CA GLY A 328 -3.07 38.33 14.46
C GLY A 328 -3.92 38.25 15.74
N CYS A 329 -5.25 38.36 15.62
CA CYS A 329 -6.22 38.10 16.67
C CYS A 329 -7.13 36.98 16.22
N VAL A 330 -7.17 35.87 16.96
CA VAL A 330 -7.90 34.67 16.60
C VAL A 330 -9.07 34.45 17.56
N HIS A 331 -10.30 34.32 17.04
CA HIS A 331 -11.43 33.94 17.88
C HIS A 331 -11.33 32.49 18.33
N ILE A 332 -11.68 32.21 19.58
CA ILE A 332 -11.58 30.91 20.20
C ILE A 332 -12.97 30.32 20.42
N ALA A 333 -13.25 29.16 19.78
CA ALA A 333 -14.46 28.38 19.94
C ALA A 333 -14.13 26.93 20.35
N PRO A 334 -14.01 26.64 21.66
CA PRO A 334 -13.50 25.36 22.19
C PRO A 334 -14.24 24.10 21.70
N ALA A 335 -15.48 24.24 21.22
CA ALA A 335 -16.25 23.12 20.66
C ALA A 335 -15.89 22.79 19.20
N HIS A 336 -15.16 23.65 18.46
CA HIS A 336 -15.02 23.60 17.01
C HIS A 336 -13.57 23.65 16.50
N GLY A 337 -12.58 23.48 17.38
CA GLY A 337 -11.17 23.41 17.06
C GLY A 337 -10.40 22.63 18.13
N ILE A 338 -9.39 21.84 17.75
CA ILE A 338 -8.57 21.09 18.71
C ILE A 338 -7.69 22.05 19.51
N GLU A 339 -7.03 22.99 18.84
CA GLU A 339 -6.21 24.02 19.46
C GLU A 339 -7.04 24.91 20.37
N ASP A 340 -8.23 25.32 19.93
CA ASP A 340 -9.17 26.10 20.71
C ASP A 340 -9.62 25.37 21.98
N PHE A 341 -9.85 24.05 21.86
CA PHE A 341 -10.24 23.21 22.99
C PHE A 341 -9.12 23.10 24.02
N GLU A 342 -7.88 22.83 23.60
CA GLU A 342 -6.73 22.74 24.51
C GLU A 342 -6.46 24.10 25.21
N LEU A 343 -6.58 25.18 24.46
CA LEU A 343 -6.47 26.53 25.01
C LEU A 343 -7.62 26.83 25.98
N GLY A 344 -8.84 26.45 25.60
CA GLY A 344 -10.03 26.56 26.44
C GLY A 344 -9.88 25.82 27.77
N LYS A 345 -9.32 24.62 27.75
CA LYS A 345 -9.01 23.83 28.93
C LYS A 345 -7.98 24.53 29.85
N LYS A 346 -6.91 25.10 29.25
CA LYS A 346 -5.88 25.86 29.98
C LYS A 346 -6.44 27.09 30.70
N HIS A 347 -7.42 27.75 30.09
CA HIS A 347 -8.05 28.97 30.60
C HIS A 347 -9.44 28.76 31.22
N ASN A 348 -9.88 27.48 31.41
CA ASN A 348 -11.18 27.12 31.98
C ASN A 348 -12.37 27.74 31.21
N LEU A 349 -12.29 27.83 29.88
CA LEU A 349 -13.37 28.33 29.05
C LEU A 349 -14.45 27.25 28.87
N GLU A 350 -15.70 27.68 28.83
CA GLU A 350 -16.84 26.82 28.61
C GLU A 350 -16.83 26.23 27.17
N VAL A 351 -17.12 24.96 27.04
CA VAL A 351 -17.26 24.28 25.73
C VAL A 351 -18.73 24.28 25.31
N VAL A 352 -19.12 25.23 24.47
CA VAL A 352 -20.49 25.37 23.97
C VAL A 352 -20.57 24.85 22.53
N ASN A 353 -21.36 23.79 22.35
CA ASN A 353 -21.62 23.19 21.03
C ASN A 353 -23.10 23.29 20.64
N PRO A 354 -23.49 24.28 19.81
CA PRO A 354 -24.88 24.46 19.40
C PRO A 354 -25.25 23.60 18.17
N ILE A 355 -24.30 22.86 17.58
CA ILE A 355 -24.56 22.05 16.37
C ILE A 355 -24.94 20.64 16.80
N GLN A 356 -26.12 20.18 16.40
CA GLN A 356 -26.61 18.83 16.64
C GLN A 356 -25.94 17.80 15.72
N SER A 357 -26.23 16.50 15.94
CA SER A 357 -25.62 15.42 15.16
C SER A 357 -25.90 15.49 13.67
N ASP A 358 -27.05 15.97 13.29
CA ASP A 358 -27.53 16.17 11.92
C ASP A 358 -27.09 17.51 11.31
N GLY A 359 -26.28 18.31 12.04
CA GLY A 359 -25.81 19.61 11.62
C GLY A 359 -26.79 20.76 11.81
N ILE A 360 -27.91 20.55 12.47
CA ILE A 360 -28.88 21.60 12.75
C ILE A 360 -28.42 22.41 13.96
N PHE A 361 -28.48 23.73 13.84
CA PHE A 361 -28.15 24.66 14.93
C PHE A 361 -29.29 24.69 15.95
N SER A 362 -28.92 24.64 17.22
CA SER A 362 -29.84 24.76 18.36
C SER A 362 -29.09 25.47 19.51
N GLY A 363 -29.35 26.78 19.68
CA GLY A 363 -28.63 27.60 20.67
C GLY A 363 -28.99 29.09 20.52
N LEU A 364 -28.05 29.94 20.90
CA LEU A 364 -28.16 31.39 20.75
C LEU A 364 -27.27 31.92 19.61
N PRO A 365 -27.70 32.90 18.84
CA PRO A 365 -29.02 33.55 18.94
C PRO A 365 -30.15 32.65 18.38
N GLU A 366 -31.35 32.76 18.95
CA GLU A 366 -32.50 31.92 18.62
C GLU A 366 -32.91 32.00 17.14
N GLU A 367 -32.64 33.12 16.48
CA GLU A 367 -32.96 33.34 15.04
C GLU A 367 -32.19 32.36 14.13
N LEU A 368 -31.12 31.71 14.59
CA LEU A 368 -30.36 30.69 13.87
C LEU A 368 -30.90 29.26 14.07
N ASN A 369 -31.81 29.05 15.03
CA ASN A 369 -32.34 27.72 15.35
C ASN A 369 -33.02 27.07 14.14
N GLY A 370 -32.76 25.79 13.94
CA GLY A 370 -33.27 25.01 12.82
C GLY A 370 -32.50 25.20 11.51
N THR A 371 -31.46 26.07 11.50
CA THR A 371 -30.61 26.27 10.32
C THR A 371 -29.52 25.20 10.28
N HIS A 372 -29.32 24.63 9.09
CA HIS A 372 -28.26 23.63 8.86
C HIS A 372 -26.89 24.33 8.75
N VAL A 373 -25.86 23.76 9.36
CA VAL A 373 -24.49 24.33 9.51
C VAL A 373 -23.89 24.86 8.19
N TYR A 374 -24.15 24.22 7.05
CA TYR A 374 -23.65 24.69 5.75
C TYR A 374 -24.39 25.92 5.21
N LYS A 375 -25.41 26.43 5.87
CA LYS A 375 -26.15 27.66 5.54
C LYS A 375 -26.00 28.75 6.59
N LEU A 376 -25.31 28.47 7.70
CA LEU A 376 -25.13 29.41 8.81
C LEU A 376 -24.25 30.58 8.43
N ASP A 377 -23.23 30.37 7.59
CA ASP A 377 -22.30 31.43 7.22
C ASP A 377 -23.01 32.66 6.67
N GLU A 378 -23.98 32.49 5.76
CA GLU A 378 -24.74 33.59 5.17
C GLU A 378 -25.62 34.31 6.22
N GLN A 379 -26.24 33.55 7.14
CA GLN A 379 -27.09 34.13 8.15
C GLN A 379 -26.27 34.92 9.18
N ILE A 380 -25.13 34.41 9.58
CA ILE A 380 -24.22 35.12 10.52
C ILE A 380 -23.64 36.40 9.88
N ILE A 381 -23.29 36.34 8.60
CA ILE A 381 -22.88 37.54 7.85
C ILE A 381 -23.97 38.58 7.83
N ASN A 382 -25.24 38.21 7.65
CA ASN A 382 -26.37 39.10 7.69
C ASN A 382 -26.56 39.73 9.09
N ILE A 383 -26.42 38.93 10.17
CA ILE A 383 -26.47 39.44 11.53
C ILE A 383 -25.33 40.46 11.78
N LEU A 384 -24.09 40.10 11.44
CA LEU A 384 -22.93 40.97 11.60
C LEU A 384 -23.04 42.26 10.80
N THR A 385 -23.66 42.21 9.62
CA THR A 385 -23.93 43.39 8.81
C THR A 385 -24.99 44.31 9.47
N ARG A 386 -26.07 43.70 9.97
CA ARG A 386 -27.14 44.43 10.67
C ARG A 386 -26.61 45.13 11.93
N GLU A 387 -25.74 44.46 12.68
CA GLU A 387 -25.14 44.96 13.92
C GLU A 387 -23.90 45.85 13.68
N ASP A 388 -23.59 46.20 12.41
CA ASP A 388 -22.41 46.99 12.02
C ASP A 388 -21.09 46.40 12.61
N LYS A 389 -20.98 45.07 12.62
CA LYS A 389 -19.77 44.36 13.14
C LYS A 389 -18.95 43.68 12.04
N LEU A 390 -19.39 43.67 10.80
CA LEU A 390 -18.69 43.12 9.62
C LEU A 390 -17.80 44.20 8.98
N LEU A 391 -16.49 43.95 8.84
CA LEU A 391 -15.60 44.85 8.09
C LEU A 391 -15.39 44.45 6.67
N SER A 392 -15.15 43.16 6.42
CA SER A 392 -14.98 42.61 5.09
C SER A 392 -15.54 41.20 4.97
N SER A 393 -15.90 40.83 3.74
CA SER A 393 -16.34 39.46 3.39
C SER A 393 -15.80 39.11 2.02
N ASN A 394 -14.94 38.12 1.94
CA ASN A 394 -14.23 37.74 0.73
C ASN A 394 -14.26 36.23 0.51
N LYS A 395 -14.23 35.77 -0.74
CA LYS A 395 -14.04 34.37 -1.06
C LYS A 395 -12.60 33.95 -0.83
N PHE A 396 -12.42 32.85 -0.14
CA PHE A 396 -11.12 32.31 0.20
C PHE A 396 -11.01 30.83 -0.16
N LYS A 397 -10.02 30.47 -0.97
CA LYS A 397 -9.73 29.08 -1.33
C LYS A 397 -8.68 28.50 -0.40
N HIS A 398 -8.99 27.36 0.17
CA HIS A 398 -8.10 26.66 1.07
C HIS A 398 -8.35 25.15 1.03
N SER A 399 -7.38 24.40 1.58
CA SER A 399 -7.50 22.97 1.83
C SER A 399 -8.46 22.74 3.00
N TYR A 400 -9.51 21.94 2.81
CA TYR A 400 -10.55 21.72 3.81
C TYR A 400 -10.83 20.23 4.02
N PRO A 401 -11.03 19.75 5.26
CA PRO A 401 -11.30 18.35 5.54
C PRO A 401 -12.65 17.89 5.01
N HIS A 402 -12.66 16.76 4.31
CA HIS A 402 -13.85 16.10 3.75
C HIS A 402 -13.93 14.66 4.21
N CYS A 403 -15.14 14.15 4.34
CA CYS A 403 -15.37 12.74 4.59
C CYS A 403 -14.88 11.90 3.39
N TRP A 404 -14.00 10.96 3.64
CA TRP A 404 -13.42 10.09 2.61
C TRP A 404 -14.46 9.35 1.76
N ARG A 405 -15.62 9.06 2.33
CA ARG A 405 -16.68 8.27 1.67
C ARG A 405 -17.77 9.13 1.03
N THR A 406 -18.31 10.09 1.78
CA THR A 406 -19.43 10.93 1.30
C THR A 406 -18.96 12.13 0.47
N LYS A 407 -17.65 12.46 0.56
CA LYS A 407 -17.03 13.64 -0.07
C LYS A 407 -17.66 14.97 0.37
N THR A 408 -18.37 14.96 1.50
CA THR A 408 -18.94 16.18 2.10
C THR A 408 -17.95 16.84 3.04
N PRO A 409 -17.95 18.17 3.17
CA PRO A 409 -17.12 18.87 4.15
C PRO A 409 -17.38 18.36 5.56
N LEU A 410 -16.34 18.32 6.39
CA LEU A 410 -16.42 17.97 7.79
C LEU A 410 -16.52 19.23 8.65
N ILE A 411 -16.99 19.05 9.87
CA ILE A 411 -16.91 20.06 10.93
C ILE A 411 -16.17 19.48 12.12
N TYR A 412 -15.56 20.30 12.94
CA TYR A 412 -15.19 19.91 14.29
C TYR A 412 -16.40 20.08 15.21
N ARG A 413 -16.70 19.05 16.00
CA ARG A 413 -17.83 19.02 16.91
C ARG A 413 -17.43 18.36 18.23
N ALA A 414 -17.50 19.10 19.33
CA ALA A 414 -17.29 18.54 20.67
C ALA A 414 -18.48 17.61 21.00
N THR A 415 -18.16 16.36 21.31
CA THR A 415 -19.14 15.33 21.66
C THR A 415 -18.48 14.24 22.51
N PRO A 416 -19.22 13.57 23.40
CA PRO A 416 -18.70 12.44 24.15
C PRO A 416 -18.26 11.32 23.19
N GLN A 417 -17.02 10.89 23.28
CA GLN A 417 -16.44 9.82 22.46
C GLN A 417 -15.49 8.96 23.28
N TRP A 418 -15.16 7.79 22.74
CA TRP A 418 -14.16 6.89 23.29
C TRP A 418 -12.87 7.00 22.51
N PHE A 419 -11.75 7.13 23.26
CA PHE A 419 -10.43 7.34 22.68
C PHE A 419 -9.43 6.36 23.23
N ILE A 420 -8.56 5.86 22.34
CA ILE A 420 -7.26 5.32 22.77
C ILE A 420 -6.33 6.50 22.93
N SER A 421 -5.92 6.76 24.17
CA SER A 421 -5.03 7.88 24.48
C SER A 421 -3.61 7.60 24.00
N MET A 422 -3.08 8.52 23.22
CA MET A 422 -1.71 8.43 22.73
C MET A 422 -0.68 8.84 23.79
N LYS A 423 -1.04 9.75 24.69
CA LYS A 423 -0.15 10.26 25.75
C LYS A 423 -0.17 9.43 27.02
N LYS A 424 -1.34 8.87 27.38
CA LYS A 424 -1.49 8.10 28.60
C LYS A 424 -0.69 6.80 28.52
N ASN A 425 0.07 6.50 29.58
CA ASN A 425 0.96 5.35 29.64
C ASN A 425 2.01 5.31 28.52
N ASN A 426 2.38 6.50 27.99
CA ASN A 426 3.45 6.73 27.01
C ASN A 426 3.31 5.88 25.72
N LEU A 427 2.09 5.72 25.20
CA LEU A 427 1.87 4.87 24.03
C LEU A 427 2.65 5.35 22.79
N ILE A 428 2.73 6.69 22.57
CA ILE A 428 3.54 7.26 21.49
C ILE A 428 5.01 6.89 21.67
N ASP A 429 5.58 7.18 22.84
CA ASP A 429 7.02 6.98 23.09
C ASP A 429 7.39 5.50 22.93
N LYS A 430 6.61 4.59 23.53
CA LYS A 430 6.76 3.14 23.34
C LYS A 430 6.67 2.72 21.88
N THR A 431 5.75 3.31 21.13
CA THR A 431 5.62 2.98 19.70
C THR A 431 6.82 3.46 18.91
N LEU A 432 7.31 4.68 19.16
CA LEU A 432 8.51 5.23 18.52
C LEU A 432 9.77 4.42 18.85
N GLU A 433 9.91 3.95 20.09
CA GLU A 433 11.01 3.05 20.50
C GLU A 433 11.00 1.71 19.76
N LYS A 434 9.82 1.22 19.36
CA LYS A 434 9.64 -0.08 18.71
C LYS A 434 9.71 -0.04 17.17
N ILE A 435 9.54 1.13 16.53
CA ILE A 435 9.60 1.27 15.07
C ILE A 435 10.92 0.76 14.48
N PRO A 436 12.12 1.02 15.09
CA PRO A 436 13.39 0.50 14.57
C PRO A 436 13.56 -1.03 14.67
N GLU A 437 12.71 -1.75 15.40
CA GLU A 437 12.71 -3.21 15.44
C GLU A 437 12.13 -3.82 14.15
N VAL A 438 11.51 -3.01 13.29
CA VAL A 438 10.86 -3.43 12.05
C VAL A 438 11.74 -3.10 10.85
N GLU A 439 11.94 -4.06 9.95
CA GLU A 439 12.58 -3.83 8.65
C GLU A 439 11.58 -3.13 7.69
N TRP A 440 11.86 -1.88 7.32
CA TRP A 440 11.01 -1.10 6.41
C TRP A 440 11.50 -1.20 4.98
N LEU A 441 10.63 -1.65 4.08
CA LEU A 441 10.92 -1.88 2.66
C LEU A 441 9.94 -1.07 1.77
N PRO A 442 10.37 0.02 1.12
CA PRO A 442 11.69 0.67 1.19
C PRO A 442 11.97 1.37 2.53
N ALA A 443 13.23 1.66 2.83
CA ALA A 443 13.69 2.25 4.09
C ALA A 443 13.02 3.59 4.45
N TRP A 444 12.56 4.38 3.48
CA TRP A 444 11.82 5.63 3.75
C TRP A 444 10.51 5.41 4.54
N GLY A 445 10.01 4.18 4.58
CA GLY A 445 8.82 3.81 5.35
C GLY A 445 8.96 4.08 6.83
N GLU A 446 10.16 3.92 7.40
CA GLU A 446 10.48 4.18 8.81
C GLU A 446 10.24 5.65 9.17
N ALA A 447 10.91 6.57 8.50
CA ALA A 447 10.75 8.01 8.77
C ALA A 447 9.30 8.48 8.55
N ARG A 448 8.59 7.86 7.60
CA ARG A 448 7.19 8.18 7.33
C ARG A 448 6.27 7.77 8.48
N ILE A 449 6.41 6.56 9.01
CA ILE A 449 5.58 6.09 10.12
C ILE A 449 5.92 6.82 11.42
N GLU A 450 7.19 7.11 11.68
CA GLU A 450 7.64 7.92 12.82
C GLU A 450 6.99 9.31 12.81
N GLY A 451 7.05 10.02 11.67
CA GLY A 451 6.43 11.33 11.52
C GLY A 451 4.91 11.30 11.74
N MET A 452 4.23 10.22 11.35
CA MET A 452 2.79 10.05 11.57
C MET A 452 2.45 9.71 13.02
N ILE A 453 3.29 8.95 13.73
CA ILE A 453 3.06 8.55 15.12
C ILE A 453 3.40 9.70 16.09
N SER A 454 4.52 10.42 15.88
CA SER A 454 5.00 11.46 16.77
C SER A 454 3.99 12.60 17.00
N GLN A 455 3.19 12.91 15.98
CA GLN A 455 2.19 14.00 16.04
C GLN A 455 0.75 13.48 16.12
N ARG A 456 0.56 12.17 16.35
CA ARG A 456 -0.76 11.58 16.31
C ARG A 456 -1.64 12.04 17.48
N PRO A 457 -2.83 12.60 17.21
CA PRO A 457 -3.82 12.88 18.25
C PRO A 457 -4.37 11.56 18.84
N ASP A 458 -5.04 11.66 20.01
CA ASP A 458 -5.78 10.52 20.54
C ASP A 458 -6.71 9.91 19.50
N TRP A 459 -6.70 8.59 19.40
CA TRP A 459 -7.49 7.88 18.41
C TRP A 459 -8.95 7.74 18.85
N CYS A 460 -9.85 8.48 18.22
CA CYS A 460 -11.30 8.32 18.39
C CYS A 460 -11.75 7.00 17.78
N ILE A 461 -12.11 6.03 18.64
CA ILE A 461 -12.53 4.68 18.22
C ILE A 461 -14.03 4.47 18.20
N SER A 462 -14.84 5.38 18.74
CA SER A 462 -16.30 5.26 18.75
C SER A 462 -16.94 5.81 17.49
N ARG A 463 -17.92 5.08 16.96
CA ARG A 463 -18.71 5.45 15.79
C ARG A 463 -20.20 5.33 16.12
N GLN A 464 -20.98 6.31 15.74
CA GLN A 464 -22.45 6.32 15.89
C GLN A 464 -23.06 5.57 14.71
N ARG A 465 -22.75 4.26 14.65
CA ARG A 465 -23.14 3.37 13.55
C ARG A 465 -23.84 2.12 14.07
N LYS A 466 -24.62 1.45 13.21
CA LYS A 466 -25.36 0.24 13.54
C LYS A 466 -24.63 -1.05 13.20
N TRP A 467 -23.71 -1.02 12.21
CA TRP A 467 -22.98 -2.17 11.72
C TRP A 467 -21.49 -2.07 12.05
N GLY A 468 -21.07 -2.80 13.04
CA GLY A 468 -19.69 -2.87 13.56
C GLY A 468 -19.65 -3.61 14.90
N VAL A 469 -18.42 -3.85 15.39
CA VAL A 469 -18.23 -4.43 16.73
C VAL A 469 -18.60 -3.37 17.80
N PRO A 470 -19.54 -3.64 18.71
CA PRO A 470 -19.96 -2.66 19.71
C PRO A 470 -18.89 -2.45 20.79
N ILE A 471 -18.85 -1.25 21.38
CA ILE A 471 -18.08 -0.97 22.59
C ILE A 471 -18.84 -1.54 23.78
N THR A 472 -18.42 -2.69 24.30
CA THR A 472 -19.16 -3.48 25.30
C THR A 472 -18.92 -2.98 26.73
N LEU A 473 -19.23 -1.70 26.98
CA LEU A 473 -19.15 -1.06 28.29
C LEU A 473 -20.53 -0.69 28.83
N LEU A 474 -20.68 -0.77 30.14
CA LEU A 474 -21.81 -0.24 30.88
C LEU A 474 -21.38 1.07 31.55
N ILE A 475 -22.14 2.14 31.33
CA ILE A 475 -21.85 3.49 31.80
C ILE A 475 -22.89 3.91 32.85
N ASN A 476 -22.43 4.44 33.95
CA ASN A 476 -23.33 4.98 34.96
C ASN A 476 -24.01 6.24 34.43
N LYS A 477 -25.35 6.26 34.47
CA LYS A 477 -26.17 7.35 33.90
C LYS A 477 -25.95 8.72 34.55
N LYS A 478 -25.47 8.74 35.82
CA LYS A 478 -25.25 10.00 36.57
C LYS A 478 -23.83 10.51 36.41
N THR A 479 -22.84 9.62 36.51
CA THR A 479 -21.43 10.02 36.51
C THR A 479 -20.80 9.96 35.11
N GLY A 480 -21.37 9.19 34.19
CA GLY A 480 -20.83 8.93 32.88
C GLY A 480 -19.63 7.97 32.87
N GLU A 481 -19.25 7.43 34.04
CA GLU A 481 -18.09 6.55 34.20
C GLU A 481 -18.42 5.08 33.92
N PRO A 482 -17.45 4.28 33.42
CA PRO A 482 -17.62 2.85 33.27
C PRO A 482 -17.88 2.15 34.61
N HIS A 483 -18.61 1.03 34.55
CA HIS A 483 -18.85 0.18 35.73
C HIS A 483 -17.54 -0.31 36.35
N SER A 484 -17.43 -0.35 37.65
CA SER A 484 -16.21 -0.74 38.40
C SER A 484 -15.68 -2.13 38.01
N ASN A 485 -16.58 -3.06 37.66
CA ASN A 485 -16.24 -4.43 37.23
C ASN A 485 -16.20 -4.59 35.71
N SER A 486 -15.89 -3.53 34.94
CA SER A 486 -15.87 -3.55 33.46
C SER A 486 -15.03 -4.69 32.89
N SER A 487 -13.88 -5.02 33.48
CA SER A 487 -13.03 -6.14 33.02
C SER A 487 -13.74 -7.50 33.09
N ILE A 488 -14.54 -7.73 34.16
CA ILE A 488 -15.32 -8.98 34.30
C ILE A 488 -16.46 -8.99 33.27
N ILE A 489 -17.10 -7.85 33.05
CA ILE A 489 -18.18 -7.69 32.08
C ILE A 489 -17.63 -7.93 30.65
N PHE A 490 -16.50 -7.34 30.29
CA PHE A 490 -15.81 -7.61 29.03
C PHE A 490 -15.58 -9.09 28.81
N SER A 491 -14.92 -9.76 29.77
CA SER A 491 -14.59 -11.19 29.67
C SER A 491 -15.84 -12.07 29.50
N ARG A 492 -16.96 -11.71 30.17
CA ARG A 492 -18.23 -12.41 30.05
C ARG A 492 -18.85 -12.18 28.68
N VAL A 493 -18.91 -10.93 28.21
CA VAL A 493 -19.48 -10.57 26.91
C VAL A 493 -18.64 -11.16 25.78
N CYS A 494 -17.31 -11.17 25.86
CA CYS A 494 -16.44 -11.82 24.87
C CYS A 494 -16.79 -13.30 24.65
N LYS A 495 -17.05 -14.07 25.73
CA LYS A 495 -17.49 -15.47 25.62
C LYS A 495 -18.84 -15.60 24.92
N LEU A 496 -19.79 -14.73 25.26
CA LEU A 496 -21.11 -14.72 24.64
C LEU A 496 -21.04 -14.35 23.14
N VAL A 497 -20.19 -13.39 22.77
CA VAL A 497 -19.98 -13.00 21.37
C VAL A 497 -19.28 -14.11 20.60
N GLU A 498 -18.31 -14.81 21.19
CA GLU A 498 -17.64 -15.95 20.57
C GLU A 498 -18.63 -17.08 20.21
N GLU A 499 -19.64 -17.28 21.04
CA GLU A 499 -20.68 -18.32 20.83
C GLU A 499 -21.83 -17.87 19.93
N TYR A 500 -22.35 -16.64 20.15
CA TYR A 500 -23.58 -16.16 19.51
C TYR A 500 -23.36 -15.02 18.50
N GLY A 501 -22.19 -14.34 18.49
CA GLY A 501 -21.91 -13.14 17.70
C GLY A 501 -22.31 -11.85 18.41
N ILE A 502 -21.97 -10.70 17.79
CA ILE A 502 -22.19 -9.35 18.36
C ILE A 502 -23.67 -9.04 18.69
N GLU A 503 -24.62 -9.71 18.03
CA GLU A 503 -26.04 -9.51 18.30
C GLU A 503 -26.38 -9.77 19.77
N LYS A 504 -25.65 -10.67 20.42
CA LYS A 504 -25.87 -11.00 21.83
C LYS A 504 -25.66 -9.81 22.76
N TRP A 505 -24.74 -8.89 22.44
CA TRP A 505 -24.58 -7.65 23.22
C TRP A 505 -25.82 -6.77 23.17
N PHE A 506 -26.43 -6.64 21.99
CA PHE A 506 -27.64 -5.82 21.85
C PHE A 506 -28.86 -6.46 22.50
N GLU A 507 -28.93 -7.78 22.55
CA GLU A 507 -30.08 -8.55 23.09
C GLU A 507 -30.02 -8.81 24.61
N ILE A 508 -28.81 -8.93 25.21
CA ILE A 508 -28.65 -9.27 26.63
C ILE A 508 -29.25 -8.18 27.53
N ASP A 509 -29.95 -8.55 28.59
CA ASP A 509 -30.38 -7.57 29.58
C ASP A 509 -29.21 -7.12 30.46
N ILE A 510 -29.19 -5.84 30.88
CA ILE A 510 -28.16 -5.32 31.78
C ILE A 510 -28.19 -6.07 33.14
N GLY A 511 -29.41 -6.46 33.63
CA GLY A 511 -29.58 -7.24 34.82
C GLY A 511 -28.95 -8.63 34.78
N ASP A 512 -28.73 -9.19 33.60
CA ASP A 512 -27.95 -10.43 33.45
C ASP A 512 -26.45 -10.22 33.66
N LEU A 513 -25.96 -8.98 33.60
CA LEU A 513 -24.56 -8.64 33.69
C LEU A 513 -24.14 -8.07 35.05
N ILE A 514 -25.04 -7.29 35.69
CA ILE A 514 -24.80 -6.58 36.95
C ILE A 514 -26.03 -6.57 37.87
N ASP A 515 -25.84 -6.37 39.19
CA ASP A 515 -26.88 -6.41 40.20
C ASP A 515 -27.74 -5.14 40.25
N ASN A 516 -27.27 -3.98 39.76
CA ASN A 516 -27.96 -2.69 39.80
C ASN A 516 -28.15 -2.07 38.40
N PRO A 517 -28.95 -2.70 37.53
CA PRO A 517 -29.07 -2.35 36.10
C PRO A 517 -29.67 -0.95 35.87
N ASP A 518 -30.52 -0.43 36.76
CA ASP A 518 -31.21 0.86 36.59
C ASP A 518 -30.28 2.07 36.55
N ASP A 519 -29.14 1.99 37.23
CA ASP A 519 -28.16 3.07 37.29
C ASP A 519 -27.22 3.12 36.07
N TYR A 520 -27.29 2.11 35.17
CA TYR A 520 -26.39 1.95 34.05
C TYR A 520 -27.09 1.87 32.70
N GLU A 521 -26.37 2.20 31.66
CA GLU A 521 -26.77 2.04 30.27
C GLU A 521 -25.64 1.41 29.44
N LYS A 522 -26.01 0.72 28.36
CA LYS A 522 -25.05 0.18 27.40
C LYS A 522 -24.52 1.29 26.51
N VAL A 523 -23.24 1.29 26.24
CA VAL A 523 -22.68 2.08 25.13
C VAL A 523 -23.27 1.53 23.82
N GLN A 524 -23.82 2.45 23.01
CA GLN A 524 -24.46 2.11 21.74
C GLN A 524 -23.50 2.23 20.54
N ASP A 525 -22.36 2.90 20.74
CA ASP A 525 -21.37 3.12 19.68
C ASP A 525 -20.69 1.82 19.27
N THR A 526 -20.33 1.72 17.99
CA THR A 526 -19.49 0.67 17.46
C THR A 526 -18.05 1.14 17.35
N LEU A 527 -17.13 0.20 17.22
CA LEU A 527 -15.70 0.48 17.01
C LEU A 527 -15.44 1.02 15.59
N ASP A 528 -14.42 1.83 15.49
CA ASP A 528 -13.78 2.19 14.22
C ASP A 528 -13.32 0.93 13.48
N VAL A 529 -13.63 0.81 12.20
CA VAL A 529 -13.24 -0.34 11.36
C VAL A 529 -11.72 -0.55 11.29
N TRP A 530 -10.93 0.53 11.46
CA TRP A 530 -9.47 0.42 11.58
C TRP A 530 -9.03 -0.26 12.88
N PHE A 531 -9.87 -0.30 13.90
CA PHE A 531 -9.62 -1.09 15.09
C PHE A 531 -9.84 -2.59 14.81
N ASP A 532 -10.86 -2.94 14.03
CA ASP A 532 -11.12 -4.33 13.63
C ASP A 532 -9.91 -4.88 12.85
N SER A 533 -9.53 -4.23 11.75
CA SER A 533 -8.39 -4.65 10.95
C SER A 533 -7.06 -4.51 11.72
N GLY A 534 -6.89 -3.48 12.53
CA GLY A 534 -5.73 -3.26 13.38
C GLY A 534 -5.51 -4.36 14.40
N SER A 535 -6.58 -4.98 14.92
CA SER A 535 -6.52 -6.10 15.87
C SER A 535 -6.35 -7.48 15.21
N SER A 536 -6.18 -7.55 13.88
CA SER A 536 -6.04 -8.81 13.14
C SER A 536 -4.84 -9.66 13.61
N HIS A 537 -3.77 -9.04 14.12
CA HIS A 537 -2.66 -9.76 14.74
C HIS A 537 -3.13 -10.60 15.94
N ALA A 538 -3.96 -10.02 16.82
CA ALA A 538 -4.50 -10.73 17.98
C ALA A 538 -5.57 -11.76 17.59
N ALA A 539 -6.41 -11.42 16.59
CA ALA A 539 -7.52 -12.26 16.19
C ALA A 539 -7.12 -13.43 15.27
N VAL A 540 -6.01 -13.33 14.55
CA VAL A 540 -5.58 -14.32 13.54
C VAL A 540 -4.24 -14.94 13.91
N LEU A 541 -3.18 -14.14 14.14
CA LEU A 541 -1.83 -14.67 14.36
C LEU A 541 -1.70 -15.35 15.72
N GLU A 542 -2.27 -14.76 16.77
CA GLU A 542 -2.16 -15.30 18.14
C GLU A 542 -3.13 -16.46 18.40
N THR A 543 -4.24 -16.55 17.65
CA THR A 543 -5.28 -17.58 17.89
C THR A 543 -5.08 -18.84 17.07
N SER A 544 -4.33 -18.79 15.98
CA SER A 544 -4.12 -19.93 15.09
C SER A 544 -2.87 -20.71 15.43
N ALA A 545 -3.01 -22.01 15.72
CA ALA A 545 -1.87 -22.91 15.93
C ALA A 545 -0.94 -23.03 14.70
N ASN A 546 -1.47 -22.73 13.51
CA ASN A 546 -0.70 -22.82 12.27
C ASN A 546 0.08 -21.55 11.96
N LEU A 547 -0.23 -20.42 12.62
CA LEU A 547 0.43 -19.13 12.43
C LEU A 547 1.41 -18.83 13.58
N ARG A 548 2.02 -17.66 13.55
CA ARG A 548 2.94 -17.17 14.57
C ARG A 548 2.81 -15.65 14.69
N PHE A 549 2.93 -15.15 15.88
CA PHE A 549 3.07 -13.73 16.20
C PHE A 549 4.52 -13.44 16.66
N PRO A 550 5.17 -12.34 16.23
CA PRO A 550 4.72 -11.46 15.12
C PRO A 550 4.81 -12.14 13.75
N ALA A 551 4.13 -11.56 12.75
CA ALA A 551 4.30 -11.97 11.35
C ALA A 551 5.72 -11.68 10.85
N ASP A 552 6.19 -12.44 9.86
CA ASP A 552 7.47 -12.13 9.22
C ASP A 552 7.35 -10.94 8.27
N LEU A 553 6.19 -10.78 7.60
CA LEU A 553 5.97 -9.70 6.65
C LEU A 553 4.52 -9.21 6.62
N TYR A 554 4.34 -7.88 6.64
CA TYR A 554 3.16 -7.18 6.16
C TYR A 554 3.49 -6.53 4.82
N LEU A 555 2.56 -6.59 3.84
CA LEU A 555 2.74 -5.98 2.53
C LEU A 555 1.47 -5.27 2.10
N GLU A 556 1.53 -3.94 1.91
CA GLU A 556 0.39 -3.15 1.46
C GLU A 556 0.82 -1.92 0.63
N GLY A 557 -0.17 -1.16 0.15
CA GLY A 557 0.05 0.12 -0.52
C GLY A 557 0.57 1.21 0.42
N SER A 558 1.14 2.25 -0.16
CA SER A 558 1.75 3.37 0.58
C SER A 558 0.76 4.19 1.43
N ASP A 559 -0.55 4.09 1.16
CA ASP A 559 -1.62 4.67 1.97
C ASP A 559 -1.76 3.99 3.34
N GLN A 560 -1.32 2.74 3.47
CA GLN A 560 -1.47 1.95 4.69
C GLN A 560 -0.52 2.37 5.83
N HIS A 561 0.41 3.29 5.61
CA HIS A 561 1.13 3.95 6.70
C HIS A 561 0.19 4.77 7.60
N ARG A 562 -0.89 5.32 7.03
CA ARG A 562 -1.96 5.99 7.79
C ARG A 562 -3.17 5.07 8.06
N GLY A 563 -3.12 3.85 7.62
CA GLY A 563 -4.16 2.83 7.77
C GLY A 563 -3.70 1.64 8.59
N TRP A 564 -3.68 0.46 7.97
CA TRP A 564 -3.47 -0.82 8.63
C TRP A 564 -2.10 -0.99 9.29
N PHE A 565 -1.01 -0.50 8.69
CA PHE A 565 0.32 -0.56 9.34
C PHE A 565 0.29 0.17 10.67
N GLN A 566 -0.29 1.39 10.71
CA GLN A 566 -0.34 2.21 11.90
C GLN A 566 -1.32 1.67 12.94
N SER A 567 -2.54 1.28 12.53
CA SER A 567 -3.55 0.76 13.45
C SER A 567 -3.10 -0.57 14.07
N SER A 568 -2.49 -1.45 13.27
CA SER A 568 -1.95 -2.73 13.74
C SER A 568 -0.78 -2.54 14.73
N LEU A 569 0.13 -1.59 14.43
CA LEU A 569 1.25 -1.26 15.31
C LEU A 569 0.76 -0.73 16.68
N LEU A 570 -0.12 0.27 16.65
CA LEU A 570 -0.67 0.88 17.86
C LEU A 570 -1.47 -0.09 18.73
N THR A 571 -2.33 -0.91 18.11
CA THR A 571 -3.12 -1.91 18.84
C THR A 571 -2.21 -2.97 19.45
N SER A 572 -1.21 -3.45 18.71
CA SER A 572 -0.27 -4.47 19.18
C SER A 572 0.56 -3.98 20.37
N ILE A 573 1.09 -2.76 20.31
CA ILE A 573 1.85 -2.18 21.41
C ILE A 573 0.94 -1.89 22.61
N ALA A 574 -0.26 -1.37 22.39
CA ALA A 574 -1.22 -1.13 23.48
C ALA A 574 -1.69 -2.44 24.15
N VAL A 575 -1.70 -3.57 23.45
CA VAL A 575 -2.14 -4.89 23.93
C VAL A 575 -0.99 -5.70 24.52
N ASN A 576 0.16 -5.78 23.83
CA ASN A 576 1.23 -6.75 24.08
C ASN A 576 2.63 -6.09 24.28
N ASP A 577 2.76 -4.78 24.13
CA ASP A 577 4.05 -4.06 24.12
C ASP A 577 5.07 -4.63 23.10
N SER A 578 4.57 -5.07 21.93
CA SER A 578 5.36 -5.73 20.88
C SER A 578 4.89 -5.34 19.50
N VAL A 579 5.81 -5.30 18.52
CA VAL A 579 5.49 -5.08 17.12
C VAL A 579 4.71 -6.26 16.51
N PRO A 580 3.71 -6.02 15.65
CA PRO A 580 2.92 -7.11 15.06
C PRO A 580 3.58 -7.76 13.85
N TYR A 581 4.62 -7.17 13.30
CA TYR A 581 5.37 -7.62 12.12
C TYR A 581 6.85 -7.33 12.25
N LYS A 582 7.70 -8.21 11.68
CA LYS A 582 9.16 -8.04 11.62
C LYS A 582 9.59 -7.17 10.46
N ALA A 583 8.84 -7.22 9.35
CA ALA A 583 9.08 -6.40 8.18
C ALA A 583 7.77 -5.81 7.63
N ALA A 584 7.83 -4.61 7.10
CA ALA A 584 6.73 -3.92 6.41
C ALA A 584 7.16 -3.52 5.01
N MET A 585 6.57 -4.17 3.99
CA MET A 585 6.84 -3.85 2.60
C MET A 585 5.73 -2.96 2.03
N THR A 586 6.13 -1.89 1.36
CA THR A 586 5.22 -0.90 0.79
C THR A 586 5.32 -0.87 -0.72
N HIS A 587 4.19 -1.02 -1.41
CA HIS A 587 4.12 -0.79 -2.85
C HIS A 587 3.46 0.56 -3.19
N GLY A 588 3.83 1.12 -4.36
CA GLY A 588 3.26 2.35 -4.88
C GLY A 588 1.83 2.19 -5.41
N PHE A 589 1.22 3.31 -5.75
CA PHE A 589 -0.10 3.32 -6.39
C PHE A 589 -0.02 2.92 -7.86
N THR A 590 -1.13 2.36 -8.36
CA THR A 590 -1.29 2.15 -9.81
C THR A 590 -1.80 3.42 -10.47
N VAL A 591 -1.10 3.83 -11.54
CA VAL A 591 -1.40 5.03 -12.32
C VAL A 591 -1.64 4.67 -13.79
N ASP A 592 -2.36 5.53 -14.51
CA ASP A 592 -2.55 5.36 -15.96
C ASP A 592 -1.27 5.69 -16.74
N GLY A 593 -1.28 5.49 -18.06
CA GLY A 593 -0.13 5.76 -18.94
C GLY A 593 0.37 7.22 -18.95
N ARG A 594 -0.36 8.14 -18.30
CA ARG A 594 0.00 9.56 -18.14
C ARG A 594 0.43 9.90 -16.71
N GLY A 595 0.57 8.91 -15.83
CA GLY A 595 0.91 9.13 -14.42
C GLY A 595 -0.25 9.60 -13.53
N ASN A 596 -1.51 9.54 -14.00
CA ASN A 596 -2.63 9.96 -13.17
C ASN A 596 -3.15 8.79 -12.34
N LYS A 597 -3.46 9.05 -11.06
CA LYS A 597 -4.15 8.09 -10.19
C LYS A 597 -5.48 7.66 -10.83
N MET A 598 -5.72 6.36 -10.85
CA MET A 598 -6.95 5.80 -11.42
C MET A 598 -8.15 6.11 -10.53
N SER A 599 -9.23 6.60 -11.12
CA SER A 599 -10.49 6.84 -10.43
C SER A 599 -11.69 6.63 -11.36
N LYS A 600 -12.82 6.19 -10.80
CA LYS A 600 -14.07 6.01 -11.56
C LYS A 600 -14.56 7.34 -12.15
N SER A 601 -14.34 8.45 -11.45
CA SER A 601 -14.73 9.79 -11.89
C SER A 601 -13.93 10.27 -13.11
N LYS A 602 -12.67 9.87 -13.25
CA LYS A 602 -11.83 10.18 -14.43
C LYS A 602 -12.02 9.19 -15.58
N GLY A 603 -12.74 8.08 -15.37
CA GLY A 603 -12.98 7.06 -16.38
C GLY A 603 -11.74 6.28 -16.84
N ASN A 604 -10.61 6.39 -16.11
CA ASN A 604 -9.32 5.78 -16.45
C ASN A 604 -9.05 4.48 -15.69
N VAL A 605 -10.05 3.91 -15.02
CA VAL A 605 -9.90 2.65 -14.26
C VAL A 605 -9.80 1.46 -15.22
N ILE A 606 -8.73 0.68 -15.07
CA ILE A 606 -8.55 -0.59 -15.76
C ILE A 606 -8.95 -1.71 -14.79
N ALA A 607 -9.99 -2.47 -15.15
CA ALA A 607 -10.41 -3.62 -14.36
C ALA A 607 -9.49 -4.82 -14.64
N PRO A 608 -8.96 -5.52 -13.62
CA PRO A 608 -8.12 -6.70 -13.80
C PRO A 608 -8.77 -7.76 -14.68
N GLN A 609 -10.08 -7.97 -14.56
CA GLN A 609 -10.85 -8.95 -15.32
C GLN A 609 -10.76 -8.70 -16.84
N LYS A 610 -10.73 -7.44 -17.29
CA LYS A 610 -10.55 -7.12 -18.72
C LYS A 610 -9.19 -7.58 -19.24
N ILE A 611 -8.14 -7.39 -18.45
CA ILE A 611 -6.78 -7.84 -18.79
C ILE A 611 -6.73 -9.36 -18.83
N ILE A 612 -7.21 -10.02 -17.78
CA ILE A 612 -7.17 -11.47 -17.61
C ILE A 612 -7.96 -12.19 -18.73
N ASN A 613 -9.15 -11.69 -19.06
CA ASN A 613 -9.98 -12.28 -20.11
C ASN A 613 -9.38 -12.13 -21.51
N ARG A 614 -8.53 -11.12 -21.74
CA ARG A 614 -7.88 -10.88 -23.02
C ARG A 614 -6.50 -11.53 -23.12
N LEU A 615 -5.67 -11.38 -22.09
CA LEU A 615 -4.26 -11.73 -22.13
C LEU A 615 -3.89 -12.88 -21.20
N GLY A 616 -4.71 -13.16 -20.19
CA GLY A 616 -4.42 -14.12 -19.13
C GLY A 616 -3.84 -13.47 -17.88
N SER A 617 -3.92 -14.21 -16.78
CA SER A 617 -3.41 -13.82 -15.47
C SER A 617 -1.88 -13.76 -15.46
N ASP A 618 -1.18 -14.72 -16.10
CA ASP A 618 0.29 -14.72 -16.12
C ASP A 618 0.88 -13.46 -16.77
N ILE A 619 0.20 -12.86 -17.76
CA ILE A 619 0.65 -11.58 -18.34
C ILE A 619 0.49 -10.45 -17.33
N LEU A 620 -0.62 -10.39 -16.61
CA LEU A 620 -0.83 -9.39 -15.54
C LEU A 620 0.21 -9.56 -14.43
N ARG A 621 0.48 -10.79 -14.00
CA ARG A 621 1.49 -11.14 -13.00
C ARG A 621 2.90 -10.76 -13.45
N LEU A 622 3.24 -11.04 -14.71
CA LEU A 622 4.52 -10.66 -15.29
C LEU A 622 4.69 -9.14 -15.39
N TRP A 623 3.60 -8.39 -15.67
CA TRP A 623 3.65 -6.94 -15.62
C TRP A 623 3.96 -6.46 -14.21
N VAL A 624 3.26 -6.96 -13.19
CA VAL A 624 3.50 -6.61 -11.78
C VAL A 624 4.96 -6.90 -11.40
N ALA A 625 5.44 -8.10 -11.72
CA ALA A 625 6.81 -8.50 -11.42
C ALA A 625 7.88 -7.81 -12.30
N SER A 626 7.50 -7.16 -13.41
CA SER A 626 8.43 -6.42 -14.27
C SER A 626 8.52 -4.94 -13.95
N THR A 627 7.69 -4.44 -13.03
CA THR A 627 7.63 -3.04 -12.62
C THR A 627 8.24 -2.90 -11.23
N ASP A 628 9.02 -1.85 -11.01
CA ASP A 628 9.48 -1.52 -9.66
C ASP A 628 8.29 -1.15 -8.79
N SER A 629 7.98 -2.02 -7.83
CA SER A 629 6.83 -1.84 -6.95
C SER A 629 7.06 -0.80 -5.84
N SER A 630 8.29 -0.34 -5.62
CA SER A 630 8.60 0.67 -4.59
C SER A 630 8.13 2.08 -4.95
N SER A 631 7.78 2.30 -6.21
CA SER A 631 7.29 3.56 -6.79
C SER A 631 5.92 3.39 -7.44
N GLU A 632 5.38 4.47 -8.05
CA GLU A 632 4.12 4.39 -8.79
C GLU A 632 4.20 3.42 -9.98
N MET A 633 3.23 2.53 -10.06
CA MET A 633 3.16 1.46 -11.06
C MET A 633 2.27 1.86 -12.23
N THR A 634 2.89 2.22 -13.34
CA THR A 634 2.15 2.62 -14.55
C THR A 634 1.62 1.39 -15.29
N VAL A 635 0.34 1.44 -15.69
CA VAL A 635 -0.29 0.43 -16.55
C VAL A 635 -0.98 1.08 -17.73
N SER A 636 -0.71 0.53 -18.93
CA SER A 636 -1.35 0.93 -20.18
C SER A 636 -1.42 -0.27 -21.14
N GLU A 637 -2.20 -0.17 -22.21
CA GLU A 637 -2.27 -1.22 -23.23
C GLU A 637 -0.91 -1.47 -23.89
N GLU A 638 -0.14 -0.43 -24.13
CA GLU A 638 1.18 -0.53 -24.71
C GLU A 638 2.14 -1.33 -23.80
N ILE A 639 2.16 -1.01 -22.50
CA ILE A 639 2.97 -1.72 -21.51
C ILE A 639 2.57 -3.20 -21.44
N LEU A 640 1.27 -3.50 -21.43
CA LEU A 640 0.77 -4.88 -21.41
C LEU A 640 1.12 -5.64 -22.71
N ASN A 641 1.13 -5.00 -23.86
CA ASN A 641 1.56 -5.61 -25.12
C ASN A 641 3.06 -5.91 -25.09
N ARG A 642 3.90 -4.98 -24.62
CA ARG A 642 5.35 -5.23 -24.42
C ARG A 642 5.60 -6.38 -23.44
N THR A 643 4.80 -6.47 -22.39
CA THR A 643 4.86 -7.58 -21.42
C THR A 643 4.50 -8.90 -22.07
N SER A 644 3.48 -8.91 -22.94
CA SER A 644 3.11 -10.08 -23.72
C SER A 644 4.21 -10.54 -24.69
N ASP A 645 4.97 -9.60 -25.27
CA ASP A 645 6.13 -9.91 -26.11
C ASP A 645 7.28 -10.53 -25.29
N LYS A 646 7.55 -9.99 -24.09
CA LYS A 646 8.51 -10.57 -23.13
C LYS A 646 8.10 -12.00 -22.78
N TYR A 647 6.86 -12.23 -22.41
CA TYR A 647 6.30 -13.54 -22.11
C TYR A 647 6.47 -14.52 -23.28
N ARG A 648 6.17 -14.09 -24.51
CA ARG A 648 6.28 -14.92 -25.72
C ARG A 648 7.69 -15.42 -25.93
N LYS A 649 8.70 -14.59 -25.71
CA LYS A 649 10.11 -14.98 -25.80
C LYS A 649 10.48 -16.03 -24.77
N ILE A 650 10.11 -15.83 -23.51
CA ILE A 650 10.33 -16.82 -22.44
C ILE A 650 9.64 -18.14 -22.78
N ARG A 651 8.36 -18.10 -23.18
CA ARG A 651 7.61 -19.31 -23.56
C ARG A 651 8.23 -20.05 -24.75
N ASN A 652 8.69 -19.33 -25.77
CA ASN A 652 9.37 -19.93 -26.93
C ASN A 652 10.67 -20.63 -26.53
N THR A 653 11.44 -20.04 -25.63
CA THR A 653 12.66 -20.67 -25.06
C THR A 653 12.32 -21.97 -24.34
N ILE A 654 11.32 -21.94 -23.43
CA ILE A 654 10.83 -23.14 -22.74
C ILE A 654 10.41 -24.22 -23.75
N ARG A 655 9.65 -23.83 -24.76
CA ARG A 655 9.20 -24.79 -25.80
C ARG A 655 10.36 -25.39 -26.57
N PHE A 656 11.37 -24.59 -26.92
CA PHE A 656 12.57 -25.08 -27.59
C PHE A 656 13.29 -26.14 -26.74
N LEU A 657 13.50 -25.83 -25.46
CA LEU A 657 14.14 -26.74 -24.51
C LEU A 657 13.35 -28.06 -24.42
N LEU A 658 12.04 -27.99 -24.15
CA LEU A 658 11.18 -29.16 -24.05
C LEU A 658 11.19 -30.01 -25.33
N SER A 659 11.20 -29.37 -26.49
CA SER A 659 11.12 -30.11 -27.78
C SER A 659 12.41 -30.84 -28.14
N ASN A 660 13.53 -30.47 -27.57
CA ASN A 660 14.84 -31.07 -27.85
C ASN A 660 15.29 -32.09 -26.80
N ILE A 661 14.50 -32.26 -25.72
CA ILE A 661 14.76 -33.27 -24.65
C ILE A 661 13.68 -34.32 -24.57
N ASP A 662 12.81 -34.48 -25.59
CA ASP A 662 11.69 -35.43 -25.62
C ASP A 662 12.14 -36.88 -25.38
N ASP A 663 13.31 -37.26 -25.93
CA ASP A 663 13.93 -38.57 -25.78
C ASP A 663 15.06 -38.61 -24.71
N TYR A 664 15.18 -37.60 -23.87
CA TYR A 664 16.19 -37.52 -22.82
C TYR A 664 15.74 -38.28 -21.57
N ASP A 665 16.66 -39.09 -21.01
CA ASP A 665 16.44 -39.82 -19.77
C ASP A 665 17.28 -39.26 -18.64
N PRO A 666 16.66 -38.48 -17.71
CA PRO A 666 17.38 -37.85 -16.62
C PRO A 666 17.97 -38.82 -15.58
N GLU A 667 17.54 -40.10 -15.59
CA GLU A 667 18.06 -41.11 -14.66
C GLU A 667 19.45 -41.64 -15.11
N THR A 668 19.78 -41.49 -16.39
CA THR A 668 21.03 -42.02 -16.99
C THR A 668 22.18 -41.03 -17.01
N PHE A 669 21.94 -39.73 -16.69
CA PHE A 669 22.94 -38.67 -16.80
C PHE A 669 22.91 -37.75 -15.59
N SER A 670 24.10 -37.28 -15.20
CA SER A 670 24.25 -36.20 -14.19
C SER A 670 24.84 -34.94 -14.85
N ILE A 671 24.75 -33.80 -14.15
CA ILE A 671 25.35 -32.53 -14.60
C ILE A 671 26.85 -32.69 -14.88
N LYS A 672 27.57 -33.55 -14.13
CA LYS A 672 28.98 -33.88 -14.37
C LYS A 672 29.25 -34.46 -15.75
N ASP A 673 28.24 -35.13 -16.34
CA ASP A 673 28.39 -35.78 -17.65
C ASP A 673 28.31 -34.78 -18.82
N THR A 674 28.12 -33.49 -18.52
CA THR A 674 28.26 -32.40 -19.51
C THR A 674 29.71 -32.35 -19.98
N SER A 675 29.95 -32.70 -21.23
CA SER A 675 31.33 -32.93 -21.75
C SER A 675 31.86 -31.80 -22.64
N ILE A 676 30.97 -31.10 -23.35
CA ILE A 676 31.38 -30.04 -24.30
C ILE A 676 31.54 -28.69 -23.57
N GLU A 677 32.61 -27.96 -23.84
CA GLU A 677 32.91 -26.69 -23.14
C GLU A 677 31.81 -25.63 -23.28
N LEU A 678 31.17 -25.52 -24.44
CA LEU A 678 30.03 -24.63 -24.66
C LEU A 678 28.83 -25.00 -23.75
N ASP A 679 28.56 -26.31 -23.60
CA ASP A 679 27.50 -26.81 -22.76
C ASP A 679 27.80 -26.59 -21.26
N LYS A 680 29.03 -26.74 -20.84
CA LYS A 680 29.49 -26.40 -19.50
C LYS A 680 29.37 -24.92 -19.20
N TRP A 681 29.74 -24.06 -20.16
CA TRP A 681 29.63 -22.62 -20.04
C TRP A 681 28.19 -22.18 -19.76
N ILE A 682 27.21 -22.66 -20.52
CA ILE A 682 25.82 -22.22 -20.34
C ILE A 682 25.23 -22.72 -19.02
N VAL A 683 25.63 -23.91 -18.54
CA VAL A 683 25.26 -24.42 -17.22
C VAL A 683 25.86 -23.54 -16.11
N LEU A 684 27.13 -23.18 -16.21
CA LEU A 684 27.79 -22.28 -15.25
C LEU A 684 27.15 -20.89 -15.22
N LYS A 685 26.81 -20.34 -16.39
CA LYS A 685 26.06 -19.08 -16.49
C LYS A 685 24.70 -19.20 -15.79
N ALA A 686 23.96 -20.30 -15.99
CA ALA A 686 22.67 -20.53 -15.33
C ALA A 686 22.80 -20.65 -13.80
N ILE A 687 23.85 -21.33 -13.31
CA ILE A 687 24.13 -21.47 -11.86
C ILE A 687 24.41 -20.10 -11.24
N ASN A 688 25.24 -19.28 -11.87
CA ASN A 688 25.55 -17.94 -11.35
C ASN A 688 24.33 -17.03 -11.39
N LEU A 689 23.59 -17.05 -12.50
CA LEU A 689 22.33 -16.32 -12.63
C LEU A 689 21.31 -16.72 -11.57
N GLN A 690 21.22 -18.01 -11.24
CA GLN A 690 20.34 -18.48 -10.18
C GLN A 690 20.71 -17.88 -8.82
N LYS A 691 22.00 -17.81 -8.48
CA LYS A 691 22.45 -17.17 -7.22
C LYS A 691 21.95 -15.73 -7.13
N GLU A 692 22.06 -14.99 -8.22
CA GLU A 692 21.60 -13.60 -8.33
C GLU A 692 20.05 -13.50 -8.23
N ILE A 693 19.33 -14.35 -8.96
CA ILE A 693 17.88 -14.41 -8.92
C ILE A 693 17.38 -14.73 -7.51
N LEU A 694 17.99 -15.67 -6.80
CA LEU A 694 17.60 -16.04 -5.43
C LEU A 694 17.86 -14.90 -4.44
N ASP A 695 18.97 -14.17 -4.58
CA ASP A 695 19.24 -12.98 -3.78
C ASP A 695 18.16 -11.91 -3.99
N HIS A 696 17.77 -11.67 -5.25
CA HIS A 696 16.70 -10.72 -5.58
C HIS A 696 15.31 -11.19 -5.11
N TYR A 697 15.01 -12.49 -5.10
CA TYR A 697 13.80 -13.03 -4.47
C TYR A 697 13.76 -12.75 -2.97
N ASN A 698 14.89 -12.91 -2.29
CA ASN A 698 15.00 -12.60 -0.86
C ASN A 698 14.87 -11.11 -0.55
N LYS A 699 15.33 -10.24 -1.44
CA LYS A 699 15.22 -8.78 -1.36
C LYS A 699 13.93 -8.21 -1.96
N PHE A 700 13.04 -9.06 -2.47
CA PHE A 700 11.77 -8.69 -3.15
C PHE A 700 11.93 -7.80 -4.39
N ASN A 701 13.08 -7.84 -5.06
CA ASN A 701 13.38 -7.06 -6.27
C ASN A 701 12.90 -7.79 -7.55
N PHE A 702 11.60 -8.01 -7.68
CA PHE A 702 11.03 -8.84 -8.74
C PHE A 702 11.25 -8.30 -10.15
N HIS A 703 11.34 -6.98 -10.31
CA HIS A 703 11.60 -6.34 -11.60
C HIS A 703 12.98 -6.68 -12.15
N ILE A 704 13.98 -6.81 -11.29
CA ILE A 704 15.32 -7.27 -11.69
C ILE A 704 15.27 -8.74 -12.10
N ILE A 705 14.59 -9.59 -11.33
CA ILE A 705 14.42 -11.02 -11.68
C ILE A 705 13.81 -11.17 -13.07
N SER A 706 12.76 -10.42 -13.35
CA SER A 706 12.09 -10.44 -14.65
C SER A 706 13.00 -9.98 -15.80
N GLN A 707 13.89 -9.03 -15.55
CA GLN A 707 14.91 -8.58 -16.54
C GLN A 707 15.97 -9.65 -16.76
N LEU A 708 16.50 -10.24 -15.70
CA LEU A 708 17.50 -11.29 -15.73
C LEU A 708 17.02 -12.52 -16.51
N ILE A 709 15.82 -13.03 -16.18
CA ILE A 709 15.23 -14.18 -16.88
C ILE A 709 15.03 -13.87 -18.38
N HIS A 710 14.48 -12.69 -18.70
CA HIS A 710 14.29 -12.30 -20.09
C HIS A 710 15.61 -12.14 -20.83
N GLY A 711 16.61 -11.51 -20.22
CA GLY A 711 17.96 -11.35 -20.79
C GLY A 711 18.58 -12.70 -21.11
N PHE A 712 18.59 -13.62 -20.16
CA PHE A 712 19.11 -14.98 -20.35
C PHE A 712 18.41 -15.73 -21.48
N CYS A 713 17.07 -15.66 -21.54
CA CYS A 713 16.31 -16.29 -22.62
C CYS A 713 16.61 -15.69 -24.01
N VAL A 714 16.90 -14.40 -24.10
CA VAL A 714 17.08 -13.73 -25.39
C VAL A 714 18.55 -13.74 -25.81
N ASN A 715 19.46 -13.36 -24.92
CA ASN A 715 20.85 -13.12 -25.26
C ASN A 715 21.67 -14.42 -25.22
N GLU A 716 21.73 -15.08 -24.08
CA GLU A 716 22.58 -16.25 -23.89
C GLU A 716 21.98 -17.48 -24.59
N LEU A 717 20.68 -17.74 -24.38
CA LEU A 717 20.01 -18.90 -24.99
C LEU A 717 19.64 -18.64 -26.45
N GLY A 718 18.71 -17.68 -26.69
CA GLY A 718 18.05 -17.53 -27.97
C GLY A 718 18.96 -17.08 -29.11
N SER A 719 19.82 -16.09 -28.87
CA SER A 719 20.71 -15.53 -29.89
C SER A 719 22.05 -16.25 -30.03
N PHE A 720 22.35 -17.17 -29.11
CA PHE A 720 23.67 -17.85 -29.16
C PHE A 720 23.53 -19.35 -28.92
N TYR A 721 23.41 -19.80 -27.68
CA TYR A 721 23.54 -21.23 -27.34
C TYR A 721 22.62 -22.15 -28.14
N LEU A 722 21.31 -21.85 -28.15
CA LEU A 722 20.34 -22.68 -28.86
C LEU A 722 20.50 -22.68 -30.37
N ASP A 723 21.08 -21.61 -30.91
CA ASP A 723 21.37 -21.54 -32.34
C ASP A 723 22.59 -22.41 -32.72
N VAL A 724 23.65 -22.32 -31.93
CA VAL A 724 24.87 -23.11 -32.12
C VAL A 724 24.66 -24.61 -32.05
N ILE A 725 23.82 -25.07 -31.10
CA ILE A 725 23.64 -26.49 -30.84
C ILE A 725 22.66 -27.19 -31.83
N LYS A 726 21.96 -26.46 -32.74
CA LYS A 726 20.95 -27.02 -33.63
C LYS A 726 21.48 -28.18 -34.46
N ASP A 727 22.66 -28.04 -35.08
CA ASP A 727 23.23 -29.12 -35.89
C ASP A 727 23.50 -30.36 -35.04
N ARG A 728 24.08 -30.21 -33.88
CA ARG A 728 24.34 -31.31 -32.95
C ARG A 728 23.04 -32.03 -32.56
N GLN A 729 21.98 -31.27 -32.25
CA GLN A 729 20.71 -31.83 -31.85
C GLN A 729 19.99 -32.54 -32.95
N TYR A 730 20.04 -32.03 -34.16
CA TYR A 730 19.22 -32.54 -35.27
C TYR A 730 19.90 -33.59 -36.15
N THR A 731 21.22 -33.51 -36.29
CA THR A 731 21.96 -34.33 -37.26
C THR A 731 22.89 -35.39 -36.66
N CYS A 732 23.27 -35.26 -35.40
CA CYS A 732 24.09 -36.27 -34.73
C CYS A 732 23.28 -37.53 -34.40
N LYS A 733 23.96 -38.64 -34.14
CA LYS A 733 23.31 -39.88 -33.66
C LYS A 733 22.63 -39.62 -32.34
N LYS A 734 21.52 -40.31 -32.07
CA LYS A 734 20.73 -40.12 -30.83
C LYS A 734 21.53 -40.33 -29.57
N ASP A 735 22.48 -41.25 -29.60
CA ASP A 735 23.32 -41.67 -28.49
C ASP A 735 24.71 -41.01 -28.50
N SER A 736 24.97 -40.09 -29.39
CA SER A 736 26.29 -39.41 -29.46
C SER A 736 26.51 -38.52 -28.20
N THR A 737 27.81 -38.43 -27.82
CA THR A 737 28.23 -37.65 -26.65
C THR A 737 27.88 -36.16 -26.81
N GLU A 738 28.01 -35.64 -28.02
CA GLU A 738 27.76 -34.22 -28.33
C GLU A 738 26.29 -33.87 -28.19
N ARG A 739 25.38 -34.75 -28.63
CA ARG A 739 23.93 -34.57 -28.49
C ARG A 739 23.49 -34.67 -27.02
N LYS A 740 23.97 -35.70 -26.31
CA LYS A 740 23.64 -35.95 -24.92
C LYS A 740 24.16 -34.85 -24.01
N SER A 741 25.38 -34.33 -24.26
CA SER A 741 25.95 -33.18 -23.53
C SER A 741 25.02 -31.96 -23.61
N ALA A 742 24.54 -31.62 -24.81
CA ALA A 742 23.62 -30.52 -25.00
C ALA A 742 22.22 -30.79 -24.39
N GLN A 743 21.71 -32.03 -24.48
CA GLN A 743 20.44 -32.41 -23.85
C GLN A 743 20.50 -32.29 -22.32
N ASN A 744 21.62 -32.72 -21.71
CA ASN A 744 21.84 -32.59 -20.28
C ASN A 744 21.81 -31.13 -19.84
N SER A 745 22.52 -30.26 -20.55
CA SER A 745 22.52 -28.82 -20.28
C SER A 745 21.13 -28.19 -20.43
N MET A 746 20.40 -28.54 -21.50
CA MET A 746 19.05 -28.06 -21.74
C MET A 746 18.08 -28.51 -20.65
N TYR A 747 18.21 -29.74 -20.15
CA TYR A 747 17.36 -30.26 -19.08
C TYR A 747 17.58 -29.51 -17.77
N VAL A 748 18.85 -29.29 -17.37
CA VAL A 748 19.19 -28.51 -16.16
C VAL A 748 18.70 -27.08 -16.27
N ILE A 749 18.95 -26.43 -17.41
CA ILE A 749 18.51 -25.05 -17.65
C ILE A 749 16.97 -24.95 -17.61
N LEU A 750 16.27 -25.93 -18.19
CA LEU A 750 14.82 -25.94 -18.17
C LEU A 750 14.28 -26.03 -16.74
N GLN A 751 14.82 -26.89 -15.90
CA GLN A 751 14.40 -27.00 -14.50
C GLN A 751 14.63 -25.70 -13.75
N MET A 752 15.80 -25.06 -13.92
CA MET A 752 16.10 -23.76 -13.33
C MET A 752 15.13 -22.69 -13.83
N LEU A 753 14.97 -22.56 -15.14
CA LEU A 753 14.11 -21.55 -15.76
C LEU A 753 12.66 -21.68 -15.33
N LEU A 754 12.13 -22.89 -15.27
CA LEU A 754 10.77 -23.16 -14.79
C LEU A 754 10.62 -22.77 -13.30
N SER A 755 11.61 -23.11 -12.48
CA SER A 755 11.61 -22.69 -11.07
C SER A 755 11.67 -21.17 -10.93
N TRP A 756 12.52 -20.48 -11.72
CA TRP A 756 12.64 -19.01 -11.66
C TRP A 756 11.35 -18.29 -12.03
N ILE A 757 10.59 -18.79 -13.01
CA ILE A 757 9.33 -18.16 -13.43
C ILE A 757 8.12 -18.63 -12.63
N ALA A 758 8.20 -19.73 -11.89
CA ALA A 758 7.05 -20.32 -11.19
C ALA A 758 6.35 -19.37 -10.22
N PRO A 759 7.05 -18.54 -9.41
CA PRO A 759 6.39 -17.53 -8.58
C PRO A 759 5.67 -16.45 -9.39
N ILE A 760 6.19 -16.09 -10.57
CA ILE A 760 5.71 -14.97 -11.40
C ILE A 760 4.61 -15.44 -12.36
N CYS A 761 4.86 -16.50 -13.14
CA CYS A 761 3.95 -17.08 -14.13
C CYS A 761 3.59 -18.54 -13.77
N PRO A 762 2.82 -18.74 -12.67
CA PRO A 762 2.60 -20.08 -12.12
C PRO A 762 1.87 -21.03 -13.08
N HIS A 763 0.92 -20.52 -13.86
CA HIS A 763 0.16 -21.35 -14.80
C HIS A 763 1.04 -21.85 -15.94
N THR A 764 1.90 -20.98 -16.47
CA THR A 764 2.85 -21.36 -17.53
C THR A 764 3.91 -22.33 -17.02
N ALA A 765 4.42 -22.12 -15.81
CA ALA A 765 5.38 -23.04 -15.20
C ALA A 765 4.77 -24.41 -14.95
N GLU A 766 3.54 -24.49 -14.44
CA GLU A 766 2.82 -25.72 -14.20
C GLU A 766 2.49 -26.46 -15.50
N GLU A 767 2.02 -25.73 -16.53
CA GLU A 767 1.81 -26.31 -17.87
C GLU A 767 3.10 -26.92 -18.43
N ALA A 768 4.19 -26.16 -18.39
CA ALA A 768 5.49 -26.63 -18.89
C ALA A 768 6.03 -27.82 -18.09
N TRP A 769 5.88 -27.78 -16.76
CA TRP A 769 6.31 -28.86 -15.87
C TRP A 769 5.66 -30.20 -16.21
N SER A 770 4.39 -30.21 -16.62
CA SER A 770 3.69 -31.43 -17.03
C SER A 770 4.27 -32.08 -18.30
N HIS A 771 5.12 -31.37 -19.04
CA HIS A 771 5.81 -31.85 -20.25
C HIS A 771 7.29 -32.17 -20.02
N VAL A 772 7.82 -31.98 -18.80
CA VAL A 772 9.20 -32.35 -18.48
C VAL A 772 9.33 -33.86 -18.41
N PRO A 773 10.27 -34.47 -19.15
CA PRO A 773 10.45 -35.93 -19.12
C PRO A 773 10.69 -36.47 -17.71
N LYS A 774 9.96 -37.54 -17.34
CA LYS A 774 10.06 -38.24 -16.04
C LYS A 774 10.06 -37.29 -14.82
N SER A 775 9.29 -36.20 -14.86
CA SER A 775 9.13 -35.33 -13.70
C SER A 775 8.60 -36.14 -12.51
N SER A 776 9.33 -36.15 -11.40
CA SER A 776 9.01 -36.96 -10.21
C SER A 776 7.86 -36.37 -9.37
N GLN A 777 7.57 -35.08 -9.52
CA GLN A 777 6.60 -34.35 -8.74
C GLN A 777 5.35 -34.01 -9.56
N LYS A 778 4.18 -34.09 -8.90
CA LYS A 778 2.87 -33.78 -9.52
C LYS A 778 2.74 -32.33 -9.95
N SER A 779 3.39 -31.41 -9.24
CA SER A 779 3.42 -29.98 -9.51
C SER A 779 4.82 -29.46 -9.28
N ILE A 780 5.19 -28.39 -10.01
CA ILE A 780 6.49 -27.71 -9.85
C ILE A 780 6.68 -27.18 -8.42
N PHE A 781 5.62 -26.83 -7.72
CA PHE A 781 5.67 -26.25 -6.37
C PHE A 781 6.05 -27.23 -5.26
N PHE A 782 6.09 -28.55 -5.51
CA PHE A 782 6.66 -29.51 -4.58
C PHE A 782 8.20 -29.57 -4.64
N ASN A 783 8.79 -28.94 -5.64
CA ASN A 783 10.25 -28.84 -5.75
C ASN A 783 10.77 -27.69 -4.86
N LYS A 784 12.06 -27.75 -4.58
CA LYS A 784 12.86 -26.62 -4.11
C LYS A 784 13.63 -26.02 -5.28
N TRP A 785 14.21 -24.84 -5.05
CA TRP A 785 15.22 -24.31 -5.95
C TRP A 785 16.27 -25.39 -6.24
N LEU A 786 16.60 -25.61 -7.51
CA LEU A 786 17.63 -26.57 -7.90
C LEU A 786 19.01 -26.05 -7.48
N ILE A 787 19.47 -26.41 -6.30
CA ILE A 787 20.79 -26.04 -5.82
C ILE A 787 21.79 -27.09 -6.28
N ILE A 788 22.78 -26.68 -7.06
CA ILE A 788 23.87 -27.55 -7.54
C ILE A 788 25.06 -27.35 -6.63
N ASN A 789 25.50 -28.41 -5.98
CA ASN A 789 26.65 -28.39 -5.10
C ASN A 789 27.95 -28.21 -5.91
N ASP A 790 28.99 -27.61 -5.33
CA ASP A 790 30.27 -27.39 -6.00
C ASP A 790 30.88 -28.68 -6.56
N SER A 791 30.68 -29.79 -5.88
CA SER A 791 31.15 -31.13 -6.32
C SER A 791 30.42 -31.69 -7.55
N GLU A 792 29.28 -31.14 -7.91
CA GLU A 792 28.45 -31.50 -9.06
C GLU A 792 28.65 -30.58 -10.26
N ILE A 793 29.32 -29.44 -10.07
CA ILE A 793 29.61 -28.47 -11.12
C ILE A 793 30.55 -29.12 -12.15
N PRO A 794 30.22 -29.05 -13.46
CA PRO A 794 31.11 -29.55 -14.50
C PRO A 794 32.48 -28.86 -14.46
N GLN A 795 33.58 -29.63 -14.45
CA GLN A 795 34.89 -29.06 -14.57
C GLN A 795 35.10 -28.50 -15.96
N THR A 796 35.45 -27.22 -16.06
CA THR A 796 35.72 -26.51 -17.31
C THR A 796 37.19 -26.20 -17.44
N LYS A 797 37.73 -26.32 -18.67
CA LYS A 797 39.07 -25.84 -19.03
C LYS A 797 39.07 -24.32 -19.16
N ILE A 798 37.96 -23.71 -19.46
CA ILE A 798 37.79 -22.29 -19.81
C ILE A 798 36.87 -21.60 -18.82
N ASN A 799 37.39 -20.65 -18.09
CA ASN A 799 36.62 -19.87 -17.13
C ASN A 799 35.65 -18.90 -17.81
N LEU A 800 34.72 -18.33 -17.06
CA LEU A 800 33.70 -17.41 -17.59
C LEU A 800 34.31 -16.12 -18.19
N GLU A 801 35.40 -15.62 -17.62
CA GLU A 801 36.10 -14.43 -18.13
C GLU A 801 36.66 -14.67 -19.55
N ASN A 802 37.28 -15.81 -19.76
CA ASN A 802 37.75 -16.22 -21.07
C ASN A 802 36.63 -16.43 -22.08
N TRP A 803 35.47 -16.95 -21.62
CA TRP A 803 34.25 -17.02 -22.43
C TRP A 803 33.75 -15.64 -22.87
N GLU A 804 33.85 -14.62 -22.03
CA GLU A 804 33.49 -13.25 -22.40
C GLU A 804 34.37 -12.74 -23.57
N LYS A 805 35.67 -12.99 -23.53
CA LYS A 805 36.56 -12.69 -24.64
C LYS A 805 36.16 -13.38 -25.95
N ILE A 806 35.79 -14.66 -25.87
CA ILE A 806 35.34 -15.44 -27.05
C ILE A 806 34.03 -14.90 -27.61
N LEU A 807 33.08 -14.51 -26.76
CA LEU A 807 31.82 -13.90 -27.18
C LEU A 807 32.02 -12.52 -27.82
N GLU A 808 33.01 -11.75 -27.33
CA GLU A 808 33.39 -10.50 -27.96
C GLU A 808 34.02 -10.72 -29.33
N ILE A 809 34.93 -11.71 -29.48
CA ILE A 809 35.47 -12.13 -30.78
C ILE A 809 34.34 -12.54 -31.72
N LYS A 810 33.40 -13.39 -31.25
CA LYS A 810 32.21 -13.79 -32.01
C LYS A 810 31.43 -12.60 -32.55
N LYS A 811 31.26 -11.55 -31.72
CA LYS A 811 30.54 -10.34 -32.13
C LYS A 811 31.24 -9.66 -33.33
N HIS A 812 32.58 -9.57 -33.28
CA HIS A 812 33.34 -9.01 -34.39
C HIS A 812 33.29 -9.89 -35.65
N VAL A 813 33.48 -11.21 -35.51
CA VAL A 813 33.33 -12.15 -36.61
C VAL A 813 31.94 -12.06 -37.25
N SER A 814 30.86 -12.03 -36.43
CA SER A 814 29.49 -11.92 -36.92
C SER A 814 29.25 -10.62 -37.69
N LYS A 815 29.86 -9.50 -37.24
CA LYS A 815 29.77 -8.21 -37.95
C LYS A 815 30.43 -8.28 -39.33
N GLU A 816 31.61 -8.89 -39.41
CA GLU A 816 32.30 -9.04 -40.71
C GLU A 816 31.57 -9.99 -41.67
N LEU A 817 30.99 -11.07 -41.16
CA LEU A 817 30.15 -11.96 -41.95
C LEU A 817 28.91 -11.25 -42.49
N GLU A 818 28.26 -10.41 -41.68
CA GLU A 818 27.12 -9.62 -42.13
C GLU A 818 27.52 -8.58 -43.21
N ASN A 819 28.65 -7.90 -43.02
CA ASN A 819 29.21 -6.99 -44.04
C ASN A 819 29.45 -7.69 -45.38
N LYS A 820 29.87 -8.97 -45.36
CA LYS A 820 30.06 -9.77 -46.57
C LYS A 820 28.74 -10.24 -47.17
N ARG A 821 27.75 -10.54 -46.33
CA ARG A 821 26.40 -10.93 -46.78
C ARG A 821 25.67 -9.75 -47.42
N GLU A 822 25.73 -8.57 -46.86
CA GLU A 822 25.16 -7.36 -47.47
C GLU A 822 25.76 -7.03 -48.82
N LYS A 823 27.06 -7.35 -49.03
CA LYS A 823 27.75 -7.20 -50.31
C LYS A 823 27.49 -8.38 -51.27
N ASN A 824 26.64 -9.36 -50.90
CA ASN A 824 26.38 -10.56 -51.65
C ASN A 824 27.60 -11.42 -52.00
N ILE A 825 28.64 -11.36 -51.14
CA ILE A 825 29.85 -12.17 -51.28
C ILE A 825 29.61 -13.59 -50.75
N ILE A 826 28.80 -13.71 -49.69
CA ILE A 826 28.35 -14.98 -49.12
C ILE A 826 26.82 -14.98 -49.04
N GLY A 827 26.18 -16.13 -49.13
CA GLY A 827 24.74 -16.29 -48.96
C GLY A 827 24.33 -16.46 -47.46
N SER A 828 25.15 -17.19 -46.72
CA SER A 828 24.97 -17.47 -45.29
C SER A 828 26.35 -17.47 -44.60
N SER A 829 26.35 -17.39 -43.27
CA SER A 829 27.59 -17.50 -42.47
C SER A 829 28.25 -18.87 -42.65
N LEU A 830 27.50 -19.93 -42.93
CA LEU A 830 28.00 -21.29 -43.17
C LEU A 830 28.73 -21.42 -44.51
N ASP A 831 28.62 -20.44 -45.43
CA ASP A 831 29.38 -20.42 -46.68
C ASP A 831 30.80 -19.88 -46.51
N ALA A 832 31.10 -19.35 -45.30
CA ALA A 832 32.35 -18.68 -45.03
C ALA A 832 33.38 -19.54 -44.31
N GLU A 833 34.62 -19.48 -44.76
CA GLU A 833 35.80 -19.84 -43.99
C GLU A 833 36.35 -18.54 -43.33
N VAL A 834 36.57 -18.56 -42.03
CA VAL A 834 37.05 -17.42 -41.25
C VAL A 834 38.50 -17.67 -40.83
N LYS A 835 39.36 -16.74 -41.13
CA LYS A 835 40.76 -16.73 -40.68
C LYS A 835 40.90 -15.65 -39.62
N ILE A 836 41.38 -16.03 -38.44
CA ILE A 836 41.58 -15.13 -37.29
C ILE A 836 43.05 -15.00 -37.02
N LEU A 837 43.55 -13.79 -37.13
CA LEU A 837 44.96 -13.42 -36.81
C LEU A 837 44.90 -12.79 -35.39
N CYS A 838 45.65 -13.31 -34.45
CA CYS A 838 45.55 -12.89 -33.06
C CYS A 838 46.89 -13.03 -32.31
N SER A 839 46.99 -12.36 -31.17
CA SER A 839 48.10 -12.46 -30.24
C SER A 839 48.33 -13.87 -29.75
N ASP A 840 49.48 -14.16 -29.18
CA ASP A 840 49.83 -15.45 -28.60
C ASP A 840 48.83 -15.90 -27.53
N ASN A 841 48.36 -14.96 -26.68
CA ASN A 841 47.41 -15.25 -25.62
C ASN A 841 46.03 -15.63 -26.18
N LEU A 842 45.52 -14.85 -27.13
CA LEU A 842 44.21 -15.16 -27.76
C LEU A 842 44.29 -16.43 -28.61
N TYR A 843 45.46 -16.67 -29.30
CA TYR A 843 45.66 -17.90 -30.04
C TYR A 843 45.61 -19.13 -29.13
N ASN A 844 46.30 -19.08 -27.97
CA ASN A 844 46.27 -20.18 -27.00
C ASN A 844 44.87 -20.43 -26.49
N LEU A 845 44.13 -19.36 -26.09
CA LEU A 845 42.74 -19.44 -25.66
C LEU A 845 41.84 -20.10 -26.70
N LEU A 846 41.87 -19.59 -27.94
CA LEU A 846 41.00 -20.10 -29.01
C LEU A 846 41.38 -21.53 -29.44
N SER A 847 42.70 -21.88 -29.41
CA SER A 847 43.20 -23.20 -29.78
C SER A 847 42.64 -24.32 -28.87
N GLU A 848 42.27 -24.00 -27.60
CA GLU A 848 41.65 -24.96 -26.67
C GLU A 848 40.31 -25.51 -27.18
N TYR A 849 39.63 -24.78 -28.06
CA TYR A 849 38.34 -25.20 -28.65
C TYR A 849 38.51 -26.03 -29.89
N GLY A 850 39.67 -25.97 -30.58
CA GLY A 850 39.91 -26.70 -31.80
C GLY A 850 38.79 -26.52 -32.85
N ASP A 851 38.26 -27.63 -33.35
CA ASP A 851 37.18 -27.65 -34.36
C ASP A 851 35.83 -27.12 -33.83
N GLU A 852 35.64 -26.97 -32.55
CA GLU A 852 34.39 -26.42 -31.96
C GLU A 852 34.18 -24.92 -32.26
N LEU A 853 35.27 -24.17 -32.58
CA LEU A 853 35.18 -22.76 -32.92
C LEU A 853 34.28 -22.48 -34.14
N LYS A 854 34.26 -23.38 -35.14
CA LYS A 854 33.34 -23.23 -36.27
C LYS A 854 31.90 -23.21 -35.89
N PHE A 855 31.52 -23.99 -34.89
CA PHE A 855 30.14 -24.00 -34.35
C PHE A 855 29.86 -22.72 -33.54
N ILE A 856 30.83 -22.29 -32.73
CA ILE A 856 30.69 -21.06 -31.91
C ILE A 856 30.50 -19.84 -32.84
N PHE A 857 31.25 -19.74 -33.91
CA PHE A 857 31.15 -18.63 -34.87
C PHE A 857 30.12 -18.88 -35.99
N ILE A 858 29.51 -20.07 -36.03
CA ILE A 858 28.48 -20.49 -37.02
C ILE A 858 29.07 -20.29 -38.45
N THR A 859 30.20 -20.95 -38.71
CA THR A 859 30.94 -20.87 -40.00
C THR A 859 31.32 -22.28 -40.49
N SER A 860 31.69 -22.42 -41.78
CA SER A 860 32.15 -23.71 -42.30
C SER A 860 33.46 -24.16 -41.72
N LYS A 861 34.37 -23.21 -41.47
CA LYS A 861 35.72 -23.47 -40.97
C LYS A 861 36.31 -22.24 -40.30
N VAL A 862 37.15 -22.48 -39.27
CA VAL A 862 37.94 -21.44 -38.62
C VAL A 862 39.41 -21.81 -38.69
N ILE A 863 40.25 -20.86 -39.12
CA ILE A 863 41.71 -20.98 -39.15
C ILE A 863 42.26 -19.96 -38.19
N LEU A 864 43.11 -20.40 -37.25
CA LEU A 864 43.80 -19.53 -36.31
C LEU A 864 45.25 -19.35 -36.75
N GLU A 865 45.76 -18.15 -36.79
CA GLU A 865 47.15 -17.83 -37.00
C GLU A 865 47.67 -16.83 -35.98
N ARG A 866 48.93 -17.03 -35.58
CA ARG A 866 49.60 -16.11 -34.62
C ARG A 866 50.18 -14.93 -35.38
N GLU A 867 49.84 -13.72 -34.98
CA GLU A 867 50.41 -12.52 -35.54
C GLU A 867 50.44 -11.40 -34.47
N ASN A 868 51.63 -11.11 -33.98
CA ASN A 868 51.84 -10.11 -32.93
C ASN A 868 51.96 -8.65 -33.42
N ASN A 869 52.09 -8.43 -34.77
CA ASN A 869 52.26 -7.10 -35.40
C ASN A 869 51.27 -6.92 -36.55
N LEU A 870 49.98 -6.72 -36.21
CA LEU A 870 48.93 -6.48 -37.17
C LEU A 870 49.09 -5.08 -37.81
N LYS A 871 49.51 -4.97 -39.10
CA LYS A 871 49.80 -3.69 -39.76
C LYS A 871 48.77 -3.24 -40.79
N ASP A 872 47.94 -4.12 -41.34
CA ASP A 872 46.97 -3.81 -42.42
C ASP A 872 45.63 -4.47 -42.18
N GLY A 873 44.53 -3.76 -42.48
CA GLY A 873 43.14 -4.22 -42.37
C GLY A 873 42.41 -3.71 -41.14
N GLN A 874 41.17 -4.16 -40.93
CA GLN A 874 40.39 -3.77 -39.79
C GLN A 874 40.83 -4.56 -38.56
N ILE A 875 41.43 -3.85 -37.58
CA ILE A 875 41.91 -4.42 -36.35
C ILE A 875 40.87 -4.15 -35.25
N TYR A 876 40.57 -5.15 -34.45
CA TYR A 876 39.75 -5.08 -33.25
C TYR A 876 40.60 -5.24 -32.03
N GLU A 877 40.24 -4.57 -30.94
CA GLU A 877 40.90 -4.68 -29.65
C GLU A 877 40.00 -5.44 -28.68
N ILE A 878 40.56 -6.45 -28.03
CA ILE A 878 39.88 -7.28 -27.04
C ILE A 878 40.69 -7.28 -25.77
N ASN A 879 40.24 -6.55 -24.73
CA ASN A 879 40.97 -6.38 -23.46
C ASN A 879 42.46 -6.03 -23.60
N GLY A 880 42.76 -5.07 -24.49
CA GLY A 880 44.14 -4.65 -24.79
C GLY A 880 44.93 -5.55 -25.76
N GLU A 881 44.32 -6.59 -26.33
CA GLU A 881 44.90 -7.48 -27.30
C GLU A 881 44.28 -7.29 -28.68
N ASN A 882 45.13 -7.27 -29.74
CA ASN A 882 44.69 -7.04 -31.11
C ASN A 882 44.23 -8.34 -31.80
N LEU A 883 43.17 -8.21 -32.59
CA LEU A 883 42.53 -9.26 -33.38
C LEU A 883 42.25 -8.75 -34.79
N LYS A 884 42.48 -9.58 -35.82
CA LYS A 884 42.12 -9.30 -37.21
C LYS A 884 41.48 -10.49 -37.91
#